data_161cdf0caccffb4d1b3cce73db319d57
#
_entry.id   161cdf0caccffb4d1b3cce73db319d57
#
_cell.length_a   1.000
_cell.length_b   1.000
_cell.length_c   1.000
_cell.angle_alpha   90.00
_cell.angle_beta   90.00
_cell.angle_gamma   90.00
#
_symmetry.space_group_name_H-M   'P 1'
#
loop_
_entity.id
_entity.type
_entity.pdbx_description
1 polymer ?
#
loop_
_entity_poly.entity_id
_entity_poly.type
_entity_poly.pdbx_seq_one_letter_code
_entity_poly.pdbx_strand_id
1 'polypeptide(L)'
;MIKNGELLSVSAGGEPVLVSRSTWEMEKAILRVVEEGKGTQQPLLEQVPEAVLNGLTDGQKKATTLVLGTTDQFIGIQGYAGVGKTTQLKAVISALETLPADVRPVMTGLAPTHQAVKEMSDVGVRAQTIKSFVVEHDQATAGGGKPDYKGQVFLIDESSMAGNQDTAALFQAIASGGGRAVSMGDIDQFEAVDVGAPFKLMQERSPMDVAIMKQIVRQKDLQLRGAVHDIIDNRIDAALQRIETQPADRVARSASAALPESAIQETETPVNDIVADWKDRTPEARSRTLIIAQLNADRKAINAGIHATLAARGELGEKAIKVPVLDKITHTRHAFNKTEAWEPGMVVKRGDRYQDVVAVDRNGSTVTVRDEEGKIALVSPKELITGDVQLFRRSEMEVRSGDLLKFTATDREQGQMANQRYTVESVSEEGNIRLKGENGRVTINPEKVRAQQHLDYGWAVTGYGAQGASSDYVIALEGTKDGRKALASRRAFYISASRVKEHVQIYTDGKADWVKAVKTPERDIKTAHDALAPETQRKQAKAIWAMGQPVNKTAIGRAWVRHQGMQDASLTAKIIPATRRFPEPALALPVYDNNGRSAGLALVSLVASPEGRMTQGETRMVMTERARGAVLQRSQSGNTIVASDLTAALDAVRNNPKDGVVWQTGDEPPSAWLLKVSGGTKQDVSPGIVSTLTDEQSVQQLREQMLADLVRNEEASRSRQPESLLAEVPQEEVIRLKPEDINPRKPEPLNPDADVIARVRGEENTDGREIKAAAGVRSELEGADKASGEQSRASRVIADLANAERDMLRAAENTERGRTPEREEQTLTRTIQKER
;
A
#
# COMPACT_ATOMS: atom_id res chain seq x y z
N MET A 1 23.91 15.16 -0.81
CA MET A 1 22.74 14.33 -0.36
C MET A 1 23.19 13.06 0.36
N ILE A 2 23.89 12.10 -0.27
CA ILE A 2 24.36 10.89 0.45
C ILE A 2 25.35 11.25 1.56
N LYS A 3 26.30 12.15 1.30
CA LYS A 3 27.29 12.61 2.31
C LYS A 3 26.66 13.34 3.49
N ASN A 4 25.54 14.02 3.29
CA ASN A 4 24.81 14.76 4.34
C ASN A 4 23.76 13.87 5.05
N GLY A 5 23.65 12.58 4.68
CA GLY A 5 22.71 11.66 5.31
C GLY A 5 21.23 11.85 4.94
N GLU A 6 20.94 12.69 3.96
CA GLU A 6 19.58 12.93 3.44
C GLU A 6 19.09 11.79 2.58
N LEU A 7 20.00 11.14 1.86
CA LEU A 7 19.75 9.90 1.15
C LEU A 7 20.53 8.76 1.80
N LEU A 8 19.84 7.69 2.10
CA LEU A 8 20.40 6.44 2.59
C LEU A 8 20.63 5.53 1.39
N SER A 9 21.88 5.15 1.14
CA SER A 9 22.21 4.17 0.12
C SER A 9 22.18 2.79 0.74
N VAL A 10 21.31 1.91 0.23
CA VAL A 10 21.18 0.52 0.67
C VAL A 10 21.27 -0.41 -0.53
N SER A 11 21.69 -1.65 -0.32
CA SER A 11 21.70 -2.68 -1.37
C SER A 11 20.50 -3.59 -1.16
N ALA A 12 19.53 -3.52 -2.05
CA ALA A 12 18.39 -4.42 -2.09
C ALA A 12 18.46 -5.27 -3.35
N GLY A 13 18.41 -6.61 -3.19
CA GLY A 13 18.54 -7.53 -4.32
C GLY A 13 19.86 -7.48 -5.10
N GLY A 14 20.90 -6.82 -4.56
CA GLY A 14 22.19 -6.62 -5.24
C GLY A 14 22.32 -5.27 -5.95
N GLU A 15 21.21 -4.56 -6.17
CA GLU A 15 21.16 -3.23 -6.77
C GLU A 15 21.24 -2.15 -5.69
N PRO A 16 21.94 -1.03 -5.95
CA PRO A 16 21.94 0.12 -5.04
C PRO A 16 20.58 0.83 -5.10
N VAL A 17 19.92 0.96 -3.95
CA VAL A 17 18.65 1.69 -3.80
C VAL A 17 18.92 2.92 -2.92
N LEU A 18 18.43 4.07 -3.35
CA LEU A 18 18.47 5.30 -2.59
C LEU A 18 17.13 5.54 -1.91
N VAL A 19 17.16 5.71 -0.60
CA VAL A 19 15.99 5.97 0.23
C VAL A 19 16.11 7.36 0.83
N SER A 20 15.07 8.19 0.69
CA SER A 20 15.01 9.47 1.38
C SER A 20 14.88 9.27 2.90
N ARG A 21 15.71 9.95 3.68
CA ARG A 21 15.62 9.93 5.14
C ARG A 21 14.25 10.47 5.61
N SER A 22 13.74 11.52 4.98
CA SER A 22 12.44 12.11 5.31
C SER A 22 11.30 11.11 5.11
N THR A 23 11.30 10.37 4.00
CA THR A 23 10.31 9.32 3.75
C THR A 23 10.37 8.24 4.83
N TRP A 24 11.57 7.79 5.20
CA TRP A 24 11.75 6.80 6.25
C TRP A 24 11.30 7.29 7.63
N GLU A 25 11.62 8.53 8.02
CA GLU A 25 11.15 9.12 9.28
C GLU A 25 9.62 9.26 9.30
N MET A 26 9.01 9.63 8.19
CA MET A 26 7.55 9.71 8.05
C MET A 26 6.88 8.34 8.21
N GLU A 27 7.43 7.30 7.58
CA GLU A 27 6.95 5.92 7.75
C GLU A 27 7.08 5.45 9.21
N LYS A 28 8.19 5.78 9.88
CA LYS A 28 8.37 5.50 11.31
C LYS A 28 7.34 6.23 12.18
N ALA A 29 7.02 7.47 11.85
CA ALA A 29 6.01 8.23 12.58
C ALA A 29 4.62 7.58 12.45
N ILE A 30 4.23 7.13 11.24
CA ILE A 30 2.98 6.39 11.02
C ILE A 30 2.93 5.12 11.88
N LEU A 31 4.00 4.29 11.83
CA LEU A 31 4.04 3.05 12.60
C LEU A 31 3.97 3.30 14.11
N ARG A 32 4.63 4.35 14.59
CA ARG A 32 4.62 4.74 16.03
C ARG A 32 3.21 5.15 16.48
N VAL A 33 2.51 5.97 15.72
CA VAL A 33 1.15 6.41 16.09
C VAL A 33 0.20 5.21 16.17
N VAL A 34 0.32 4.25 15.26
CA VAL A 34 -0.48 3.00 15.31
C VAL A 34 -0.13 2.17 16.56
N GLU A 35 1.15 2.05 16.89
CA GLU A 35 1.61 1.31 18.08
C GLU A 35 1.14 1.99 19.39
N GLU A 36 1.26 3.31 19.48
CA GLU A 36 0.79 4.11 20.64
C GLU A 36 -0.73 4.04 20.83
N GLY A 37 -1.49 3.90 19.73
CA GLY A 37 -2.95 3.77 19.77
C GLY A 37 -3.47 2.38 20.13
N LYS A 38 -2.62 1.39 20.36
CA LYS A 38 -3.02 0.02 20.69
C LYS A 38 -3.64 -0.07 22.09
N GLY A 39 -4.87 -0.56 22.19
CA GLY A 39 -5.57 -0.77 23.48
C GLY A 39 -5.93 0.54 24.22
N THR A 40 -6.02 1.69 23.52
CA THR A 40 -6.28 3.00 24.15
C THR A 40 -7.73 3.43 24.13
N GLN A 41 -8.61 2.66 23.48
CA GLN A 41 -10.02 2.98 23.31
C GLN A 41 -10.91 1.97 24.05
N GLN A 42 -12.18 2.33 24.28
CA GLN A 42 -13.20 1.38 24.71
C GLN A 42 -13.89 0.76 23.48
N PRO A 43 -14.34 -0.51 23.53
CA PRO A 43 -15.17 -1.08 22.48
C PRO A 43 -16.39 -0.19 22.17
N LEU A 44 -16.80 -0.10 20.91
CA LEU A 44 -18.05 0.59 20.56
C LEU A 44 -19.27 -0.20 21.04
N LEU A 45 -19.16 -1.52 21.03
CA LEU A 45 -20.12 -2.46 21.61
C LEU A 45 -19.36 -3.54 22.36
N GLU A 46 -19.77 -3.83 23.59
CA GLU A 46 -19.19 -4.97 24.36
C GLU A 46 -19.51 -6.32 23.70
N GLN A 47 -20.70 -6.43 23.12
CA GLN A 47 -21.14 -7.61 22.37
C GLN A 47 -21.80 -7.18 21.08
N VAL A 48 -21.37 -7.79 19.97
CA VAL A 48 -21.97 -7.54 18.65
C VAL A 48 -23.23 -8.39 18.50
N PRO A 49 -24.41 -7.79 18.29
CA PRO A 49 -25.65 -8.56 18.13
C PRO A 49 -25.57 -9.50 16.92
N GLU A 50 -25.94 -10.77 17.11
CA GLU A 50 -25.91 -11.76 16.02
C GLU A 50 -26.81 -11.35 14.85
N ALA A 51 -27.91 -10.67 15.12
CA ALA A 51 -28.83 -10.15 14.10
C ALA A 51 -28.14 -9.23 13.11
N VAL A 52 -27.15 -8.43 13.52
CA VAL A 52 -26.36 -7.54 12.67
C VAL A 52 -25.43 -8.31 11.74
N LEU A 53 -25.02 -9.50 12.16
CA LEU A 53 -24.09 -10.34 11.39
C LEU A 53 -24.83 -11.26 10.41
N ASN A 54 -26.15 -11.36 10.49
CA ASN A 54 -26.93 -12.21 9.61
C ASN A 54 -26.85 -11.73 8.15
N GLY A 55 -26.66 -12.67 7.22
CA GLY A 55 -26.53 -12.39 5.79
C GLY A 55 -25.18 -11.80 5.35
N LEU A 56 -24.28 -11.53 6.28
CA LEU A 56 -22.90 -11.12 5.97
C LEU A 56 -22.03 -12.33 5.64
N THR A 57 -21.05 -12.12 4.76
CA THR A 57 -19.99 -13.10 4.52
C THR A 57 -19.06 -13.20 5.72
N ASP A 58 -18.29 -14.28 5.84
CA ASP A 58 -17.38 -14.48 6.99
C ASP A 58 -16.36 -13.34 7.13
N GLY A 59 -15.84 -12.82 6.00
CA GLY A 59 -14.94 -11.66 6.02
C GLY A 59 -15.64 -10.39 6.49
N GLN A 60 -16.89 -10.15 6.06
CA GLN A 60 -17.69 -9.02 6.51
C GLN A 60 -18.04 -9.14 8.00
N LYS A 61 -18.38 -10.34 8.48
CA LYS A 61 -18.62 -10.59 9.92
C LYS A 61 -17.39 -10.22 10.74
N LYS A 62 -16.21 -10.74 10.36
CA LYS A 62 -14.94 -10.45 11.05
C LYS A 62 -14.64 -8.96 11.07
N ALA A 63 -14.80 -8.27 9.93
CA ALA A 63 -14.59 -6.84 9.82
C ALA A 63 -15.56 -6.04 10.69
N THR A 64 -16.85 -6.40 10.68
CA THR A 64 -17.87 -5.76 11.52
C THR A 64 -17.57 -5.95 13.01
N THR A 65 -17.23 -7.19 13.41
CA THR A 65 -16.87 -7.50 14.81
C THR A 65 -15.60 -6.75 15.23
N LEU A 66 -14.60 -6.66 14.36
CA LEU A 66 -13.38 -5.89 14.65
C LEU A 66 -13.69 -4.41 14.89
N VAL A 67 -14.47 -3.76 14.01
CA VAL A 67 -14.82 -2.34 14.15
C VAL A 67 -15.58 -2.07 15.45
N LEU A 68 -16.55 -2.92 15.80
CA LEU A 68 -17.43 -2.71 16.93
C LEU A 68 -16.78 -3.09 18.28
N GLY A 69 -15.93 -4.13 18.29
CA GLY A 69 -15.38 -4.72 19.51
C GLY A 69 -13.93 -4.35 19.84
N THR A 70 -13.22 -3.66 18.96
CA THR A 70 -11.80 -3.36 19.19
C THR A 70 -11.59 -2.31 20.29
N THR A 71 -10.47 -2.47 21.00
CA THR A 71 -9.94 -1.44 21.93
C THR A 71 -8.86 -0.58 21.30
N ASP A 72 -8.52 -0.81 20.04
CA ASP A 72 -7.48 -0.08 19.34
C ASP A 72 -8.01 1.23 18.74
N GLN A 73 -7.14 2.23 18.71
CA GLN A 73 -7.42 3.50 18.08
C GLN A 73 -7.37 3.41 16.55
N PHE A 74 -6.47 2.58 16.01
CA PHE A 74 -6.23 2.40 14.58
C PHE A 74 -6.37 0.94 14.19
N ILE A 75 -7.29 0.65 13.27
CA ILE A 75 -7.51 -0.70 12.73
C ILE A 75 -7.60 -0.69 11.21
N GLY A 76 -7.41 -1.85 10.58
CA GLY A 76 -7.44 -2.02 9.14
C GLY A 76 -8.52 -2.98 8.66
N ILE A 77 -9.07 -2.71 7.48
CA ILE A 77 -9.91 -3.64 6.72
C ILE A 77 -9.31 -3.77 5.32
N GLN A 78 -8.66 -4.89 5.06
CA GLN A 78 -8.24 -5.26 3.71
C GLN A 78 -9.43 -5.90 3.00
N GLY A 79 -10.00 -5.19 2.05
CA GLY A 79 -11.16 -5.68 1.29
C GLY A 79 -10.92 -5.61 -0.21
N TYR A 80 -10.85 -6.78 -0.86
CA TYR A 80 -10.72 -6.86 -2.31
C TYR A 80 -11.87 -6.15 -3.04
N ALA A 81 -11.67 -5.84 -4.32
CA ALA A 81 -12.74 -5.25 -5.12
C ALA A 81 -13.96 -6.15 -5.16
N GLY A 82 -15.14 -5.59 -4.88
CA GLY A 82 -16.40 -6.32 -4.97
C GLY A 82 -16.75 -7.23 -3.80
N VAL A 83 -16.04 -7.13 -2.66
CA VAL A 83 -16.36 -7.92 -1.45
C VAL A 83 -17.49 -7.34 -0.59
N GLY A 84 -18.08 -6.21 -1.01
CA GLY A 84 -19.18 -5.57 -0.29
C GLY A 84 -18.75 -4.78 0.94
N LYS A 85 -17.68 -3.98 0.86
CA LYS A 85 -17.27 -3.03 1.91
C LYS A 85 -18.44 -2.15 2.37
N THR A 86 -19.22 -1.64 1.41
CA THR A 86 -20.43 -0.84 1.68
C THR A 86 -21.49 -1.59 2.49
N THR A 87 -21.70 -2.89 2.22
CA THR A 87 -22.63 -3.73 2.97
C THR A 87 -22.16 -3.93 4.41
N GLN A 88 -20.86 -4.17 4.59
CA GLN A 88 -20.23 -4.28 5.90
C GLN A 88 -20.35 -2.97 6.69
N LEU A 89 -20.11 -1.82 6.04
CA LEU A 89 -20.27 -0.51 6.67
C LEU A 89 -21.72 -0.25 7.10
N LYS A 90 -22.71 -0.59 6.28
CA LYS A 90 -24.12 -0.49 6.66
C LYS A 90 -24.46 -1.33 7.88
N ALA A 91 -23.87 -2.52 8.01
CA ALA A 91 -24.06 -3.36 9.19
C ALA A 91 -23.47 -2.70 10.46
N VAL A 92 -22.28 -2.07 10.36
CA VAL A 92 -21.71 -1.29 11.47
C VAL A 92 -22.63 -0.13 11.86
N ILE A 93 -23.09 0.66 10.88
CA ILE A 93 -24.00 1.79 11.14
C ILE A 93 -25.27 1.32 11.83
N SER A 94 -25.92 0.26 11.30
CA SER A 94 -27.15 -0.30 11.87
C SER A 94 -26.94 -0.82 13.30
N ALA A 95 -25.78 -1.41 13.60
CA ALA A 95 -25.44 -1.80 14.94
C ALA A 95 -25.32 -0.62 15.90
N LEU A 96 -24.69 0.46 15.47
CA LEU A 96 -24.50 1.69 16.28
C LEU A 96 -25.82 2.47 16.45
N GLU A 97 -26.75 2.36 15.52
CA GLU A 97 -28.09 2.96 15.63
C GLU A 97 -28.91 2.36 16.76
N THR A 98 -28.58 1.18 17.26
CA THR A 98 -29.22 0.58 18.44
C THR A 98 -28.84 1.27 19.73
N LEU A 99 -27.74 2.03 19.75
CA LEU A 99 -27.30 2.79 20.92
C LEU A 99 -28.14 4.05 21.14
N PRO A 100 -28.35 4.48 22.40
CA PRO A 100 -28.94 5.78 22.71
C PRO A 100 -28.17 6.90 22.03
N ALA A 101 -28.89 7.95 21.62
CA ALA A 101 -28.31 9.03 20.81
C ALA A 101 -27.15 9.79 21.50
N ASP A 102 -27.17 9.89 22.82
CA ASP A 102 -26.18 10.55 23.67
C ASP A 102 -24.84 9.80 23.81
N VAL A 103 -24.85 8.49 23.60
CA VAL A 103 -23.62 7.65 23.65
C VAL A 103 -23.22 7.11 22.29
N ARG A 104 -24.01 7.38 21.23
CA ARG A 104 -23.73 6.92 19.88
C ARG A 104 -22.53 7.66 19.31
N PRO A 105 -21.49 6.93 18.81
CA PRO A 105 -20.35 7.57 18.21
C PRO A 105 -20.71 8.31 16.91
N VAL A 106 -20.06 9.44 16.67
CA VAL A 106 -20.20 10.19 15.42
C VAL A 106 -19.30 9.52 14.36
N MET A 107 -19.90 9.12 13.25
CA MET A 107 -19.15 8.53 12.13
C MET A 107 -18.85 9.60 11.09
N THR A 108 -17.57 9.73 10.73
CA THR A 108 -17.09 10.66 9.71
C THR A 108 -16.33 9.89 8.64
N GLY A 109 -16.74 10.04 7.38
CA GLY A 109 -16.06 9.44 6.23
C GLY A 109 -14.90 10.30 5.73
N LEU A 110 -13.76 9.68 5.46
CA LEU A 110 -12.59 10.34 4.88
C LEU A 110 -12.09 9.53 3.69
N ALA A 111 -11.72 10.19 2.59
CA ALA A 111 -11.19 9.49 1.43
C ALA A 111 -10.18 10.37 0.67
N PRO A 112 -9.24 9.77 -0.09
CA PRO A 112 -8.34 10.52 -0.94
C PRO A 112 -9.03 11.12 -2.18
N THR A 113 -10.19 10.59 -2.60
CA THR A 113 -10.89 11.00 -3.82
C THR A 113 -12.33 11.44 -3.54
N HIS A 114 -12.83 12.40 -4.35
CA HIS A 114 -14.22 12.85 -4.25
C HIS A 114 -15.23 11.74 -4.61
N GLN A 115 -14.85 10.78 -5.46
CA GLN A 115 -15.71 9.65 -5.80
C GLN A 115 -15.96 8.77 -4.56
N ALA A 116 -14.91 8.43 -3.82
CA ALA A 116 -15.05 7.66 -2.59
C ALA A 116 -15.80 8.46 -1.48
N VAL A 117 -15.59 9.77 -1.40
CA VAL A 117 -16.39 10.66 -0.53
C VAL A 117 -17.88 10.54 -0.86
N LYS A 118 -18.23 10.60 -2.15
CA LYS A 118 -19.62 10.44 -2.61
C LYS A 118 -20.19 9.08 -2.21
N GLU A 119 -19.44 8.00 -2.45
CA GLU A 119 -19.90 6.64 -2.11
C GLU A 119 -20.18 6.46 -0.60
N MET A 120 -19.38 7.08 0.27
CA MET A 120 -19.66 7.10 1.71
C MET A 120 -20.87 7.98 2.06
N SER A 121 -21.06 9.11 1.37
CA SER A 121 -22.23 9.95 1.56
C SER A 121 -23.53 9.27 1.15
N ASP A 122 -23.50 8.47 0.07
CA ASP A 122 -24.64 7.69 -0.43
C ASP A 122 -25.08 6.59 0.55
N VAL A 123 -24.22 6.19 1.48
CA VAL A 123 -24.57 5.26 2.58
C VAL A 123 -24.92 5.97 3.89
N GLY A 124 -25.08 7.29 3.86
CA GLY A 124 -25.53 8.08 5.00
C GLY A 124 -24.43 8.56 5.94
N VAL A 125 -23.15 8.40 5.58
CA VAL A 125 -22.01 8.89 6.36
C VAL A 125 -21.62 10.29 5.88
N ARG A 126 -21.55 11.27 6.81
CA ARG A 126 -20.96 12.56 6.47
C ARG A 126 -19.51 12.36 6.07
N ALA A 127 -19.13 12.74 4.87
CA ALA A 127 -17.81 12.47 4.35
C ALA A 127 -17.15 13.70 3.71
N GLN A 128 -15.80 13.71 3.75
CA GLN A 128 -14.97 14.72 3.11
C GLN A 128 -13.64 14.13 2.67
N THR A 129 -12.84 14.90 1.92
CA THR A 129 -11.50 14.44 1.54
C THR A 129 -10.53 14.51 2.72
N ILE A 130 -9.53 13.60 2.73
CA ILE A 130 -8.45 13.60 3.72
C ILE A 130 -7.79 14.98 3.80
N LYS A 131 -7.44 15.58 2.65
CA LYS A 131 -6.82 16.92 2.61
C LYS A 131 -7.69 18.00 3.22
N SER A 132 -9.01 17.96 2.98
CA SER A 132 -9.94 18.90 3.59
C SER A 132 -9.94 18.81 5.11
N PHE A 133 -10.02 17.57 5.63
CA PHE A 133 -10.01 17.32 7.06
C PHE A 133 -8.72 17.79 7.74
N VAL A 134 -7.56 17.48 7.13
CA VAL A 134 -6.26 17.90 7.66
C VAL A 134 -6.14 19.42 7.69
N VAL A 135 -6.56 20.11 6.62
CA VAL A 135 -6.55 21.59 6.57
C VAL A 135 -7.47 22.19 7.64
N GLU A 136 -8.67 21.65 7.84
CA GLU A 136 -9.59 22.10 8.88
C GLU A 136 -9.00 21.90 10.29
N HIS A 137 -8.35 20.75 10.52
CA HIS A 137 -7.66 20.45 11.78
C HIS A 137 -6.52 21.43 12.04
N ASP A 138 -5.65 21.67 11.03
CA ASP A 138 -4.51 22.57 11.14
C ASP A 138 -4.94 24.02 11.39
N GLN A 139 -5.99 24.48 10.70
CA GLN A 139 -6.55 25.82 10.90
C GLN A 139 -7.12 25.98 12.33
N ALA A 140 -7.86 24.98 12.82
CA ALA A 140 -8.39 25.01 14.18
C ALA A 140 -7.26 25.05 15.22
N THR A 141 -6.19 24.28 15.00
CA THR A 141 -5.02 24.22 15.88
C THR A 141 -4.20 25.52 15.83
N ALA A 142 -3.97 26.08 14.64
CA ALA A 142 -3.29 27.37 14.46
C ALA A 142 -4.03 28.53 15.12
N GLY A 143 -5.37 28.45 15.17
CA GLY A 143 -6.23 29.39 15.91
C GLY A 143 -6.22 29.21 17.43
N GLY A 144 -5.35 28.33 17.98
CA GLY A 144 -5.25 28.04 19.41
C GLY A 144 -6.31 27.06 19.93
N GLY A 145 -7.13 26.47 19.06
CA GLY A 145 -8.08 25.43 19.40
C GLY A 145 -7.39 24.08 19.64
N LYS A 146 -8.05 23.22 20.41
CA LYS A 146 -7.66 21.81 20.55
C LYS A 146 -8.83 20.97 20.04
N PRO A 147 -8.79 20.51 18.77
CA PRO A 147 -9.86 19.66 18.26
C PRO A 147 -10.04 18.41 19.14
N ASP A 148 -11.28 18.14 19.57
CA ASP A 148 -11.64 16.96 20.36
C ASP A 148 -12.44 16.00 19.47
N TYR A 149 -11.90 14.80 19.27
CA TYR A 149 -12.49 13.74 18.44
C TYR A 149 -12.91 12.54 19.27
N LYS A 150 -12.96 12.65 20.60
CA LYS A 150 -13.46 11.60 21.47
C LYS A 150 -14.88 11.21 21.08
N GLY A 151 -15.15 9.91 21.00
CA GLY A 151 -16.46 9.43 20.54
C GLY A 151 -16.70 9.58 19.03
N GLN A 152 -15.66 9.96 18.25
CA GLN A 152 -15.74 9.97 16.79
C GLN A 152 -15.01 8.75 16.20
N VAL A 153 -15.60 8.20 15.15
CA VAL A 153 -15.03 7.11 14.34
C VAL A 153 -14.82 7.61 12.93
N PHE A 154 -13.58 7.67 12.50
CA PHE A 154 -13.19 8.07 11.16
C PHE A 154 -13.07 6.84 10.28
N LEU A 155 -13.91 6.76 9.25
CA LEU A 155 -13.88 5.72 8.23
C LEU A 155 -13.04 6.22 7.06
N ILE A 156 -11.87 5.64 6.86
CA ILE A 156 -10.93 6.08 5.82
C ILE A 156 -11.03 5.08 4.68
N ASP A 157 -11.80 5.43 3.64
CA ASP A 157 -11.97 4.55 2.46
C ASP A 157 -10.89 4.82 1.42
N GLU A 158 -10.62 3.82 0.56
CA GLU A 158 -9.55 3.79 -0.43
C GLU A 158 -8.18 4.18 0.19
N SER A 159 -7.90 3.69 1.42
CA SER A 159 -6.66 4.00 2.16
C SER A 159 -5.38 3.62 1.40
N SER A 160 -5.44 2.67 0.45
CA SER A 160 -4.32 2.32 -0.42
C SER A 160 -3.89 3.43 -1.36
N MET A 161 -4.77 4.41 -1.62
CA MET A 161 -4.51 5.57 -2.48
C MET A 161 -3.97 6.79 -1.72
N ALA A 162 -3.88 6.75 -0.39
CA ALA A 162 -3.29 7.81 0.41
C ALA A 162 -1.78 7.61 0.54
N GLY A 163 -0.98 8.64 0.29
CA GLY A 163 0.48 8.62 0.44
C GLY A 163 0.94 8.80 1.88
N ASN A 164 2.26 8.72 2.09
CA ASN A 164 2.85 8.84 3.42
C ASN A 164 2.52 10.16 4.10
N GLN A 165 2.57 11.28 3.38
CA GLN A 165 2.33 12.61 3.92
C GLN A 165 0.89 12.77 4.41
N ASP A 166 -0.08 12.42 3.57
CA ASP A 166 -1.50 12.53 3.90
C ASP A 166 -1.86 11.60 5.07
N THR A 167 -1.33 10.36 5.07
CA THR A 167 -1.59 9.38 6.14
C THR A 167 -0.96 9.81 7.46
N ALA A 168 0.27 10.32 7.46
CA ALA A 168 0.94 10.77 8.67
C ALA A 168 0.20 11.95 9.31
N ALA A 169 -0.15 12.97 8.52
CA ALA A 169 -0.90 14.13 8.99
C ALA A 169 -2.29 13.73 9.53
N LEU A 170 -3.01 12.89 8.79
CA LEU A 170 -4.32 12.38 9.19
C LEU A 170 -4.27 11.62 10.52
N PHE A 171 -3.36 10.66 10.63
CA PHE A 171 -3.28 9.81 11.83
C PHE A 171 -2.86 10.62 13.05
N GLN A 172 -1.96 11.58 12.87
CA GLN A 172 -1.56 12.47 13.95
C GLN A 172 -2.69 13.40 14.39
N ALA A 173 -3.48 13.94 13.46
CA ALA A 173 -4.65 14.74 13.76
C ALA A 173 -5.68 13.92 14.57
N ILE A 174 -6.01 12.71 14.13
CA ILE A 174 -6.96 11.82 14.83
C ILE A 174 -6.43 11.42 16.20
N ALA A 175 -5.13 11.05 16.29
CA ALA A 175 -4.52 10.67 17.56
C ALA A 175 -4.55 11.80 18.58
N SER A 176 -4.19 13.02 18.16
CA SER A 176 -4.16 14.20 19.04
C SER A 176 -5.53 14.57 19.59
N GLY A 177 -6.61 14.34 18.82
CA GLY A 177 -7.99 14.58 19.24
C GLY A 177 -8.65 13.41 19.96
N GLY A 178 -8.01 12.24 20.04
CA GLY A 178 -8.54 11.06 20.74
C GLY A 178 -9.63 10.30 19.97
N GLY A 179 -9.78 10.53 18.66
CA GLY A 179 -10.70 9.79 17.78
C GLY A 179 -10.20 8.39 17.43
N ARG A 180 -11.06 7.55 16.83
CA ARG A 180 -10.72 6.22 16.30
C ARG A 180 -10.71 6.25 14.79
N ALA A 181 -9.79 5.51 14.16
CA ALA A 181 -9.70 5.37 12.71
C ALA A 181 -9.85 3.93 12.25
N VAL A 182 -10.67 3.72 11.23
CA VAL A 182 -10.85 2.46 10.51
C VAL A 182 -10.38 2.67 9.08
N SER A 183 -9.19 2.19 8.76
CA SER A 183 -8.61 2.29 7.42
C SER A 183 -9.11 1.14 6.55
N MET A 184 -9.82 1.45 5.47
CA MET A 184 -10.35 0.48 4.52
C MET A 184 -9.67 0.66 3.17
N GLY A 185 -9.24 -0.42 2.53
CA GLY A 185 -8.58 -0.33 1.23
C GLY A 185 -8.28 -1.69 0.64
N ASP A 186 -7.62 -1.66 -0.51
CA ASP A 186 -7.18 -2.86 -1.22
C ASP A 186 -5.75 -2.65 -1.71
N ILE A 187 -4.77 -3.33 -1.10
CA ILE A 187 -3.35 -3.21 -1.44
C ILE A 187 -3.01 -3.79 -2.82
N ASP A 188 -3.92 -4.57 -3.43
CA ASP A 188 -3.75 -5.14 -4.76
C ASP A 188 -4.29 -4.23 -5.88
N GLN A 189 -5.01 -3.14 -5.54
CA GLN A 189 -5.40 -2.08 -6.47
C GLN A 189 -4.27 -1.07 -6.66
N PHE A 190 -4.53 0.06 -7.36
CA PHE A 190 -3.53 1.11 -7.51
C PHE A 190 -3.12 1.72 -6.16
N GLU A 191 -1.84 1.99 -6.05
CA GLU A 191 -1.25 2.70 -4.93
C GLU A 191 -1.46 4.22 -5.06
N ALA A 192 -1.06 4.94 -4.03
CA ALA A 192 -1.04 6.40 -4.05
C ALA A 192 -0.20 6.93 -5.23
N VAL A 193 -0.64 8.04 -5.81
CA VAL A 193 0.18 8.82 -6.76
C VAL A 193 1.34 9.50 -6.02
N ASP A 194 1.09 9.90 -4.77
CA ASP A 194 2.11 10.42 -3.86
C ASP A 194 3.00 9.32 -3.30
N VAL A 195 4.13 9.70 -2.72
CA VAL A 195 5.17 8.76 -2.26
C VAL A 195 4.68 7.87 -1.13
N GLY A 196 4.96 6.57 -1.25
CA GLY A 196 4.80 5.55 -0.22
C GLY A 196 3.54 4.71 -0.34
N ALA A 197 3.49 3.63 0.42
CA ALA A 197 2.36 2.71 0.54
C ALA A 197 2.02 2.48 2.02
N PRO A 198 1.55 3.51 2.75
CA PRO A 198 1.40 3.44 4.20
C PRO A 198 0.39 2.39 4.66
N PHE A 199 -0.69 2.14 3.90
CA PHE A 199 -1.67 1.13 4.25
C PHE A 199 -1.07 -0.29 4.21
N LYS A 200 -0.26 -0.61 3.20
CA LYS A 200 0.52 -1.85 3.14
C LYS A 200 1.56 -1.91 4.29
N LEU A 201 2.30 -0.82 4.50
CA LEU A 201 3.31 -0.71 5.55
C LEU A 201 2.71 -1.01 6.94
N MET A 202 1.55 -0.43 7.26
CA MET A 202 0.87 -0.65 8.53
C MET A 202 0.43 -2.11 8.70
N GLN A 203 -0.14 -2.73 7.65
CA GLN A 203 -0.55 -4.14 7.70
C GLN A 203 0.63 -5.09 7.95
N GLU A 204 1.77 -4.84 7.32
CA GLU A 204 2.92 -5.75 7.35
C GLU A 204 3.87 -5.51 8.53
N ARG A 205 3.94 -4.26 9.04
CA ARG A 205 5.02 -3.84 9.95
C ARG A 205 4.57 -3.17 11.24
N SER A 206 3.26 -3.03 11.48
CA SER A 206 2.73 -2.52 12.74
C SER A 206 1.91 -3.59 13.49
N PRO A 207 1.57 -3.35 14.77
CA PRO A 207 0.65 -4.23 15.51
C PRO A 207 -0.82 -3.97 15.17
N MET A 208 -1.14 -3.30 14.07
CA MET A 208 -2.50 -3.00 13.64
C MET A 208 -3.31 -4.27 13.42
N ASP A 209 -4.47 -4.38 14.05
CA ASP A 209 -5.41 -5.47 13.77
C ASP A 209 -6.09 -5.23 12.42
N VAL A 210 -6.08 -6.27 11.56
CA VAL A 210 -6.60 -6.20 10.21
C VAL A 210 -7.59 -7.32 9.96
N ALA A 211 -8.81 -6.96 9.57
CA ALA A 211 -9.77 -7.92 9.04
C ALA A 211 -9.64 -8.02 7.52
N ILE A 212 -9.65 -9.25 6.99
CA ILE A 212 -9.51 -9.50 5.56
C ILE A 212 -10.83 -10.01 4.98
N MET A 213 -11.36 -9.27 3.98
CA MET A 213 -12.55 -9.62 3.24
C MET A 213 -12.15 -10.15 1.85
N LYS A 214 -12.26 -11.49 1.65
CA LYS A 214 -11.82 -12.16 0.41
C LYS A 214 -12.98 -12.55 -0.51
N GLN A 215 -14.17 -12.76 0.03
CA GLN A 215 -15.28 -13.29 -0.74
C GLN A 215 -15.91 -12.21 -1.64
N ILE A 216 -15.68 -12.34 -2.93
CA ILE A 216 -16.21 -11.41 -3.94
C ILE A 216 -17.70 -11.70 -4.16
N VAL A 217 -18.53 -10.67 -4.09
CA VAL A 217 -19.99 -10.72 -4.24
C VAL A 217 -20.51 -9.88 -5.42
N ARG A 218 -19.66 -9.00 -6.00
CA ARG A 218 -20.03 -8.10 -7.11
C ARG A 218 -20.38 -8.86 -8.37
N GLN A 219 -19.54 -9.80 -8.78
CA GLN A 219 -19.72 -10.60 -9.97
C GLN A 219 -20.75 -11.71 -9.71
N LYS A 220 -21.86 -11.71 -10.45
CA LYS A 220 -22.87 -12.75 -10.38
C LYS A 220 -22.43 -14.02 -11.10
N ASP A 221 -21.69 -13.86 -12.19
CA ASP A 221 -21.13 -14.96 -12.96
C ASP A 221 -19.95 -15.60 -12.23
N LEU A 222 -19.95 -16.93 -12.11
CA LEU A 222 -18.94 -17.68 -11.38
C LEU A 222 -17.57 -17.68 -12.10
N GLN A 223 -17.58 -17.69 -13.44
CA GLN A 223 -16.33 -17.66 -14.21
C GLN A 223 -15.66 -16.30 -14.06
N LEU A 224 -16.40 -15.23 -14.18
CA LEU A 224 -15.89 -13.88 -14.00
C LEU A 224 -15.39 -13.63 -12.57
N ARG A 225 -16.14 -14.14 -11.58
CA ARG A 225 -15.68 -14.09 -10.17
C ARG A 225 -14.40 -14.87 -9.99
N GLY A 226 -14.31 -16.07 -10.59
CA GLY A 226 -13.10 -16.88 -10.58
C GLY A 226 -11.93 -16.18 -11.24
N ALA A 227 -12.15 -15.49 -12.38
CA ALA A 227 -11.10 -14.73 -13.06
C ALA A 227 -10.53 -13.63 -12.17
N VAL A 228 -11.36 -12.89 -11.43
CA VAL A 228 -10.91 -11.84 -10.51
C VAL A 228 -10.06 -12.45 -9.37
N HIS A 229 -10.48 -13.59 -8.81
CA HIS A 229 -9.66 -14.30 -7.81
C HIS A 229 -8.32 -14.79 -8.39
N ASP A 230 -8.35 -15.33 -9.63
CA ASP A 230 -7.13 -15.79 -10.29
C ASP A 230 -6.13 -14.65 -10.57
N ILE A 231 -6.62 -13.42 -10.87
CA ILE A 231 -5.77 -12.23 -11.00
C ILE A 231 -5.13 -11.87 -9.66
N ILE A 232 -5.91 -11.85 -8.57
CA ILE A 232 -5.40 -11.56 -7.22
C ILE A 232 -4.31 -12.56 -6.83
N ASP A 233 -4.53 -13.85 -7.09
CA ASP A 233 -3.60 -14.93 -6.78
C ASP A 233 -2.47 -15.08 -7.81
N ASN A 234 -2.33 -14.14 -8.73
CA ASN A 234 -1.34 -14.13 -9.81
C ASN A 234 -1.40 -15.35 -10.77
N ARG A 235 -2.57 -16.00 -10.88
CA ARG A 235 -2.83 -17.09 -11.83
C ARG A 235 -3.38 -16.53 -13.15
N ILE A 236 -2.58 -15.73 -13.84
CA ILE A 236 -3.01 -14.91 -14.99
C ILE A 236 -3.57 -15.75 -16.14
N ASP A 237 -2.96 -16.89 -16.47
CA ASP A 237 -3.46 -17.75 -17.54
C ASP A 237 -4.88 -18.29 -17.25
N ALA A 238 -5.12 -18.71 -16.02
CA ALA A 238 -6.43 -19.19 -15.59
C ALA A 238 -7.47 -18.06 -15.66
N ALA A 239 -7.09 -16.83 -15.25
CA ALA A 239 -7.96 -15.66 -15.35
C ALA A 239 -8.36 -15.36 -16.81
N LEU A 240 -7.39 -15.36 -17.72
CA LEU A 240 -7.62 -15.12 -19.15
C LEU A 240 -8.54 -16.19 -19.75
N GLN A 241 -8.30 -17.46 -19.46
CA GLN A 241 -9.13 -18.56 -19.91
C GLN A 241 -10.58 -18.39 -19.45
N ARG A 242 -10.82 -18.01 -18.20
CA ARG A 242 -12.17 -17.75 -17.69
C ARG A 242 -12.84 -16.54 -18.37
N ILE A 243 -12.08 -15.49 -18.67
CA ILE A 243 -12.60 -14.33 -19.39
C ILE A 243 -12.99 -14.72 -20.81
N GLU A 244 -12.18 -15.49 -21.50
CA GLU A 244 -12.44 -15.96 -22.87
C GLU A 244 -13.66 -16.89 -22.98
N THR A 245 -14.02 -17.60 -21.92
CA THR A 245 -15.21 -18.47 -21.90
C THR A 245 -16.52 -17.72 -21.70
N GLN A 246 -16.50 -16.39 -21.54
CA GLN A 246 -17.72 -15.61 -21.40
C GLN A 246 -18.55 -15.67 -22.68
N PRO A 247 -19.89 -15.85 -22.57
CA PRO A 247 -20.78 -15.79 -23.75
C PRO A 247 -20.74 -14.40 -24.39
N ALA A 248 -20.49 -14.36 -25.71
CA ALA A 248 -20.38 -13.13 -26.47
C ALA A 248 -21.73 -12.38 -26.62
N ASP A 249 -22.86 -13.09 -26.48
CA ASP A 249 -24.23 -12.58 -26.62
C ASP A 249 -24.77 -11.91 -25.33
N ARG A 250 -23.99 -11.86 -24.25
CA ARG A 250 -24.42 -11.21 -22.99
C ARG A 250 -24.68 -9.72 -23.12
N VAL A 251 -24.00 -9.06 -24.06
CA VAL A 251 -24.14 -7.62 -24.28
C VAL A 251 -25.10 -7.38 -25.42
N ALA A 252 -26.23 -6.74 -25.14
CA ALA A 252 -27.22 -6.41 -26.16
C ALA A 252 -26.65 -5.47 -27.23
N ARG A 253 -26.77 -5.88 -28.52
CA ARG A 253 -26.25 -5.18 -29.69
C ARG A 253 -27.37 -4.84 -30.66
N SER A 254 -27.10 -3.93 -31.56
CA SER A 254 -27.97 -3.64 -32.67
C SER A 254 -28.13 -4.88 -33.57
N ALA A 255 -29.28 -5.05 -34.21
CA ALA A 255 -29.59 -6.26 -34.99
C ALA A 255 -28.64 -6.55 -36.16
N SER A 256 -27.92 -5.53 -36.64
CA SER A 256 -26.94 -5.63 -37.73
C SER A 256 -25.51 -5.82 -37.25
N ALA A 257 -25.26 -5.81 -35.95
CA ALA A 257 -23.90 -5.87 -35.37
C ALA A 257 -23.44 -7.33 -35.23
N ALA A 258 -22.22 -7.60 -35.68
CA ALA A 258 -21.59 -8.90 -35.43
C ALA A 258 -21.22 -9.03 -33.94
N LEU A 259 -21.27 -10.28 -33.44
CA LEU A 259 -20.72 -10.58 -32.12
C LEU A 259 -19.21 -10.58 -32.17
N PRO A 260 -18.51 -10.11 -31.10
CA PRO A 260 -17.07 -10.28 -30.97
C PRO A 260 -16.70 -11.78 -31.01
N GLU A 261 -15.61 -12.09 -31.70
CA GLU A 261 -15.10 -13.47 -31.78
C GLU A 261 -14.64 -14.04 -30.42
N SER A 262 -14.15 -13.17 -29.57
CA SER A 262 -13.67 -13.51 -28.23
C SER A 262 -13.81 -12.31 -27.27
N ALA A 263 -13.92 -12.57 -25.98
CA ALA A 263 -13.88 -11.53 -24.95
C ALA A 263 -12.51 -10.84 -24.82
N ILE A 264 -11.45 -11.41 -25.40
CA ILE A 264 -10.12 -10.80 -25.52
C ILE A 264 -9.75 -10.77 -27.00
N GLN A 265 -9.74 -9.56 -27.58
CA GLN A 265 -9.42 -9.34 -28.99
C GLN A 265 -8.05 -8.68 -29.17
N GLU A 266 -7.19 -9.32 -29.96
CA GLU A 266 -5.94 -8.71 -30.41
C GLU A 266 -6.17 -7.96 -31.71
N THR A 267 -5.72 -6.70 -31.77
CA THR A 267 -5.95 -5.81 -32.93
C THR A 267 -4.88 -4.75 -33.02
N GLU A 268 -4.60 -4.28 -34.24
CA GLU A 268 -3.68 -3.18 -34.48
C GLU A 268 -4.32 -1.80 -34.24
N THR A 269 -5.66 -1.75 -34.19
CA THR A 269 -6.44 -0.50 -34.07
C THR A 269 -7.37 -0.50 -32.86
N PRO A 270 -6.86 -0.79 -31.64
CA PRO A 270 -7.73 -1.05 -30.48
C PRO A 270 -8.66 0.12 -30.13
N VAL A 271 -8.24 1.36 -30.37
CA VAL A 271 -9.07 2.55 -30.14
C VAL A 271 -10.28 2.55 -31.06
N ASN A 272 -10.09 2.29 -32.38
CA ASN A 272 -11.18 2.28 -33.35
C ASN A 272 -12.15 1.13 -33.09
N ASP A 273 -11.62 -0.04 -32.71
CA ASP A 273 -12.44 -1.23 -32.46
C ASP A 273 -13.27 -1.08 -31.18
N ILE A 274 -12.73 -0.41 -30.15
CA ILE A 274 -13.49 -0.04 -28.96
C ILE A 274 -14.65 0.90 -29.29
N VAL A 275 -14.40 1.91 -30.12
CA VAL A 275 -15.44 2.84 -30.57
C VAL A 275 -16.52 2.09 -31.39
N ALA A 276 -16.12 1.17 -32.28
CA ALA A 276 -17.02 0.33 -33.05
C ALA A 276 -17.84 -0.60 -32.16
N ASP A 277 -17.21 -1.33 -31.24
CA ASP A 277 -17.91 -2.19 -30.27
C ASP A 277 -18.94 -1.39 -29.45
N TRP A 278 -18.53 -0.24 -28.91
CA TRP A 278 -19.42 0.59 -28.10
C TRP A 278 -20.59 1.12 -28.94
N LYS A 279 -20.33 1.55 -30.17
CA LYS A 279 -21.32 2.04 -31.12
C LYS A 279 -22.38 0.96 -31.43
N ASP A 280 -21.96 -0.28 -31.57
CA ASP A 280 -22.80 -1.41 -31.97
C ASP A 280 -23.65 -1.95 -30.83
N ARG A 281 -23.44 -1.52 -29.60
CA ARG A 281 -24.30 -1.82 -28.43
C ARG A 281 -25.60 -1.03 -28.51
N THR A 282 -26.68 -1.58 -27.95
CA THR A 282 -27.91 -0.83 -27.78
C THR A 282 -27.73 0.39 -26.86
N PRO A 283 -28.60 1.43 -26.98
CA PRO A 283 -28.48 2.60 -26.05
C PRO A 283 -28.49 2.21 -24.59
N GLU A 284 -29.30 1.22 -24.18
CA GLU A 284 -29.36 0.71 -22.81
C GLU A 284 -28.03 0.03 -22.42
N ALA A 285 -27.46 -0.79 -23.31
CA ALA A 285 -26.16 -1.42 -23.04
C ALA A 285 -25.03 -0.40 -22.98
N ARG A 286 -25.04 0.65 -23.83
CA ARG A 286 -24.08 1.76 -23.79
C ARG A 286 -24.12 2.48 -22.44
N SER A 287 -25.32 2.79 -21.93
CA SER A 287 -25.47 3.49 -20.63
C SER A 287 -24.95 2.67 -19.44
N ARG A 288 -24.90 1.33 -19.60
CA ARG A 288 -24.40 0.36 -18.61
C ARG A 288 -22.97 -0.10 -18.89
N THR A 289 -22.26 0.57 -19.81
CA THR A 289 -20.87 0.25 -20.20
C THR A 289 -19.88 1.27 -19.64
N LEU A 290 -18.87 0.79 -18.95
CA LEU A 290 -17.71 1.56 -18.54
C LEU A 290 -16.54 1.24 -19.47
N ILE A 291 -15.94 2.28 -20.07
CA ILE A 291 -14.75 2.12 -20.92
C ILE A 291 -13.53 2.52 -20.12
N ILE A 292 -12.52 1.64 -20.04
CA ILE A 292 -11.28 1.85 -19.29
C ILE A 292 -10.10 1.83 -20.25
N ALA A 293 -9.30 2.89 -20.27
CA ALA A 293 -8.03 2.95 -20.99
C ALA A 293 -6.96 3.49 -20.07
N GLN A 294 -5.85 2.76 -19.92
CA GLN A 294 -4.80 3.14 -18.94
C GLN A 294 -4.08 4.43 -19.37
N LEU A 295 -3.82 4.61 -20.67
CA LEU A 295 -3.14 5.77 -21.21
C LEU A 295 -4.13 6.91 -21.47
N ASN A 296 -3.81 8.13 -21.01
CA ASN A 296 -4.66 9.31 -21.24
C ASN A 296 -4.86 9.65 -22.71
N ALA A 297 -3.87 9.38 -23.57
CA ALA A 297 -3.98 9.60 -25.01
C ALA A 297 -5.07 8.70 -25.61
N ASP A 298 -5.09 7.41 -25.25
CA ASP A 298 -6.11 6.45 -25.71
C ASP A 298 -7.51 6.83 -25.23
N ARG A 299 -7.62 7.17 -23.93
CA ARG A 299 -8.87 7.62 -23.34
C ARG A 299 -9.46 8.83 -24.09
N LYS A 300 -8.62 9.82 -24.43
CA LYS A 300 -9.04 10.99 -25.20
C LYS A 300 -9.44 10.61 -26.63
N ALA A 301 -8.68 9.74 -27.29
CA ALA A 301 -8.96 9.28 -28.64
C ALA A 301 -10.27 8.49 -28.69
N ILE A 302 -10.54 7.58 -27.74
CA ILE A 302 -11.80 6.86 -27.61
C ILE A 302 -12.96 7.84 -27.42
N ASN A 303 -12.84 8.79 -26.50
CA ASN A 303 -13.86 9.81 -26.24
C ASN A 303 -14.18 10.65 -27.48
N ALA A 304 -13.17 11.12 -28.19
CA ALA A 304 -13.35 11.86 -29.44
C ALA A 304 -13.99 11.02 -30.54
N GLY A 305 -13.60 9.73 -30.65
CA GLY A 305 -14.20 8.79 -31.61
C GLY A 305 -15.68 8.51 -31.32
N ILE A 306 -16.05 8.38 -30.04
CA ILE A 306 -17.45 8.22 -29.63
C ILE A 306 -18.27 9.47 -29.97
N HIS A 307 -17.77 10.67 -29.60
CA HIS A 307 -18.43 11.93 -29.94
C HIS A 307 -18.67 12.07 -31.46
N ALA A 308 -17.62 11.88 -32.26
CA ALA A 308 -17.71 11.95 -33.70
C ALA A 308 -18.71 10.94 -34.27
N THR A 309 -18.73 9.72 -33.73
CA THR A 309 -19.66 8.66 -34.15
C THR A 309 -21.12 9.03 -33.85
N LEU A 310 -21.40 9.55 -32.65
CA LEU A 310 -22.74 9.98 -32.25
C LEU A 310 -23.22 11.17 -33.09
N ALA A 311 -22.34 12.15 -33.35
CA ALA A 311 -22.63 13.29 -34.20
C ALA A 311 -22.96 12.85 -35.66
N ALA A 312 -22.15 11.94 -36.24
CA ALA A 312 -22.37 11.41 -37.58
C ALA A 312 -23.68 10.62 -37.71
N ARG A 313 -24.17 10.02 -36.63
CA ARG A 313 -25.46 9.27 -36.59
C ARG A 313 -26.66 10.15 -36.27
N GLY A 314 -26.45 11.43 -36.01
CA GLY A 314 -27.53 12.35 -35.58
C GLY A 314 -28.06 12.05 -34.18
N GLU A 315 -27.31 11.31 -33.35
CA GLU A 315 -27.67 11.01 -31.95
C GLU A 315 -27.36 12.20 -31.04
N LEU A 316 -26.58 13.18 -31.51
CA LEU A 316 -26.32 14.48 -30.84
C LEU A 316 -27.09 15.60 -31.53
N GLY A 317 -27.34 16.69 -30.82
CA GLY A 317 -27.97 17.88 -31.40
C GLY A 317 -27.19 18.45 -32.59
N GLU A 318 -27.90 19.05 -33.55
CA GLU A 318 -27.30 19.63 -34.74
C GLU A 318 -26.37 20.82 -34.42
N LYS A 319 -26.76 21.61 -33.42
CA LYS A 319 -25.97 22.80 -33.01
C LYS A 319 -24.71 22.37 -32.23
N ALA A 320 -23.55 22.74 -32.78
CA ALA A 320 -22.24 22.57 -32.18
C ALA A 320 -21.66 23.89 -31.73
N ILE A 321 -21.00 23.92 -30.59
CA ILE A 321 -20.15 25.04 -30.17
C ILE A 321 -18.75 24.51 -29.88
N LYS A 322 -17.73 25.32 -30.10
CA LYS A 322 -16.37 25.04 -29.67
C LYS A 322 -16.08 25.83 -28.40
N VAL A 323 -15.56 25.18 -27.40
CA VAL A 323 -15.22 25.82 -26.13
C VAL A 323 -13.76 25.56 -25.77
N PRO A 324 -13.09 26.54 -25.14
CA PRO A 324 -11.74 26.34 -24.65
C PRO A 324 -11.72 25.37 -23.47
N VAL A 325 -10.73 24.47 -23.46
CA VAL A 325 -10.50 23.52 -22.37
C VAL A 325 -9.04 23.53 -21.93
N LEU A 326 -8.80 23.18 -20.67
CA LEU A 326 -7.50 23.13 -20.03
C LEU A 326 -7.07 21.68 -19.83
N ASP A 327 -6.12 21.24 -20.64
CA ASP A 327 -5.50 19.93 -20.57
C ASP A 327 -4.33 19.94 -19.61
N LYS A 328 -4.44 19.24 -18.48
CA LYS A 328 -3.37 19.17 -17.50
C LYS A 328 -2.13 18.51 -18.09
N ILE A 329 -0.99 19.19 -17.95
CA ILE A 329 0.32 18.67 -18.33
C ILE A 329 0.90 17.92 -17.14
N THR A 330 1.19 16.63 -17.34
CA THR A 330 1.78 15.78 -16.30
C THR A 330 3.27 15.65 -16.57
N HIS A 331 4.08 16.35 -15.79
CA HIS A 331 5.53 16.21 -15.78
C HIS A 331 6.03 16.19 -14.33
N THR A 332 7.26 15.73 -14.12
CA THR A 332 7.91 15.81 -12.81
C THR A 332 8.15 17.29 -12.44
N ARG A 333 8.11 17.61 -11.14
CA ARG A 333 8.50 18.95 -10.65
C ARG A 333 9.85 19.41 -11.22
N HIS A 334 10.80 18.49 -11.35
CA HIS A 334 12.14 18.80 -11.90
C HIS A 334 12.07 19.25 -13.37
N ALA A 335 11.20 18.67 -14.19
CA ALA A 335 11.00 19.11 -15.58
C ALA A 335 10.40 20.52 -15.62
N PHE A 336 9.46 20.84 -14.75
CA PHE A 336 8.88 22.20 -14.68
C PHE A 336 9.84 23.28 -14.20
N ASN A 337 10.89 22.95 -13.47
CA ASN A 337 11.94 23.89 -13.08
C ASN A 337 12.78 24.41 -14.26
N LYS A 338 12.65 23.78 -15.43
CA LYS A 338 13.40 24.13 -16.64
C LYS A 338 12.48 24.81 -17.66
N THR A 339 12.98 25.82 -18.32
CA THR A 339 12.25 26.56 -19.34
C THR A 339 11.89 25.73 -20.57
N GLU A 340 12.55 24.59 -20.80
CA GLU A 340 12.27 23.65 -21.88
C GLU A 340 10.88 23.03 -21.80
N ALA A 341 10.32 22.91 -20.57
CA ALA A 341 8.98 22.39 -20.35
C ALA A 341 7.85 23.42 -20.59
N TRP A 342 8.20 24.67 -20.85
CA TRP A 342 7.27 25.77 -20.97
C TRP A 342 7.15 26.24 -22.41
N GLU A 343 5.91 26.51 -22.82
CA GLU A 343 5.59 27.04 -24.16
C GLU A 343 4.64 28.24 -24.03
N PRO A 344 4.76 29.27 -24.91
CA PRO A 344 3.75 30.31 -25.00
C PRO A 344 2.35 29.73 -25.26
N GLY A 345 1.32 30.27 -24.61
CA GLY A 345 -0.06 29.79 -24.70
C GLY A 345 -0.42 28.76 -23.65
N MET A 346 0.55 28.25 -22.88
CA MET A 346 0.23 27.46 -21.68
C MET A 346 -0.45 28.29 -20.59
N VAL A 347 -1.12 27.65 -19.67
CA VAL A 347 -1.81 28.27 -18.53
C VAL A 347 -1.26 27.68 -17.24
N VAL A 348 -0.87 28.55 -16.32
CA VAL A 348 -0.44 28.21 -14.97
C VAL A 348 -1.60 28.45 -14.03
N LYS A 349 -1.97 27.44 -13.21
CA LYS A 349 -2.88 27.61 -12.08
C LYS A 349 -2.07 27.57 -10.78
N ARG A 350 -2.24 28.59 -9.92
CA ARG A 350 -1.62 28.68 -8.60
C ARG A 350 -2.69 29.02 -7.57
N GLY A 351 -3.06 28.04 -6.74
CA GLY A 351 -4.29 28.14 -5.97
C GLY A 351 -5.49 28.30 -6.91
N ASP A 352 -6.28 29.34 -6.73
CA ASP A 352 -7.44 29.64 -7.59
C ASP A 352 -7.15 30.68 -8.70
N ARG A 353 -5.90 31.11 -8.84
CA ARG A 353 -5.49 32.11 -9.85
C ARG A 353 -4.93 31.46 -11.09
N TYR A 354 -5.30 31.97 -12.25
CA TYR A 354 -4.80 31.53 -13.54
C TYR A 354 -3.90 32.59 -14.17
N GLN A 355 -2.81 32.17 -14.80
CA GLN A 355 -1.88 33.05 -15.50
C GLN A 355 -1.54 32.45 -16.86
N ASP A 356 -1.57 33.24 -17.91
CA ASP A 356 -1.16 32.84 -19.27
C ASP A 356 0.34 32.99 -19.43
N VAL A 357 0.99 31.97 -19.97
CA VAL A 357 2.38 32.02 -20.42
C VAL A 357 2.43 32.79 -21.74
N VAL A 358 2.99 33.97 -21.71
CA VAL A 358 3.05 34.86 -22.89
C VAL A 358 4.33 34.64 -23.70
N ALA A 359 5.46 34.48 -23.01
CA ALA A 359 6.76 34.28 -23.64
C ALA A 359 7.67 33.43 -22.74
N VAL A 360 8.63 32.74 -23.36
CA VAL A 360 9.64 31.92 -22.67
C VAL A 360 11.01 32.34 -23.12
N ASP A 361 11.83 32.85 -22.23
CA ASP A 361 13.24 33.16 -22.50
C ASP A 361 14.10 32.01 -21.94
N ARG A 362 14.58 31.15 -22.85
CA ARG A 362 15.42 29.99 -22.51
C ARG A 362 16.81 30.41 -22.06
N ASN A 363 17.34 31.48 -22.63
CA ASN A 363 18.69 31.98 -22.29
C ASN A 363 18.72 32.66 -20.93
N GLY A 364 17.68 33.44 -20.63
CA GLY A 364 17.51 34.07 -19.31
C GLY A 364 16.89 33.18 -18.26
N SER A 365 16.50 31.93 -18.60
CA SER A 365 15.79 31.00 -17.72
C SER A 365 14.56 31.63 -17.06
N THR A 366 13.80 32.43 -17.82
CA THR A 366 12.61 33.13 -17.34
C THR A 366 11.38 32.88 -18.22
N VAL A 367 10.21 33.07 -17.62
CA VAL A 367 8.90 32.96 -18.25
C VAL A 367 8.13 34.26 -18.00
N THR A 368 7.55 34.79 -19.04
CA THR A 368 6.63 35.94 -18.94
C THR A 368 5.22 35.42 -18.77
N VAL A 369 4.58 35.75 -17.65
CA VAL A 369 3.19 35.38 -17.35
C VAL A 369 2.31 36.62 -17.30
N ARG A 370 1.02 36.46 -17.68
CA ARG A 370 -0.01 37.49 -17.60
C ARG A 370 -1.19 36.97 -16.82
N ASP A 371 -1.59 37.66 -15.75
CA ASP A 371 -2.76 37.34 -14.95
C ASP A 371 -4.09 37.73 -15.62
N GLU A 372 -5.19 37.45 -14.94
CA GLU A 372 -6.54 37.71 -15.43
C GLU A 372 -6.86 39.23 -15.48
N GLU A 373 -6.19 40.03 -14.66
CA GLU A 373 -6.27 41.51 -14.69
C GLU A 373 -5.39 42.13 -15.79
N GLY A 374 -4.65 41.31 -16.56
CA GLY A 374 -3.78 41.76 -17.65
C GLY A 374 -2.38 42.18 -17.19
N LYS A 375 -2.02 42.05 -15.90
CA LYS A 375 -0.72 42.41 -15.37
C LYS A 375 0.32 41.39 -15.82
N ILE A 376 1.42 41.87 -16.32
CA ILE A 376 2.54 41.08 -16.83
C ILE A 376 3.62 40.98 -15.73
N ALA A 377 4.13 39.77 -15.50
CA ALA A 377 5.24 39.50 -14.62
C ALA A 377 6.28 38.60 -15.31
N LEU A 378 7.56 38.93 -15.09
CA LEU A 378 8.68 38.07 -15.48
C LEU A 378 9.07 37.23 -14.24
N VAL A 379 9.02 35.94 -14.38
CA VAL A 379 9.24 35.02 -13.24
C VAL A 379 10.15 33.87 -13.67
N SER A 380 10.92 33.33 -12.71
CA SER A 380 11.64 32.09 -12.92
C SER A 380 10.69 30.89 -12.79
N PRO A 381 10.77 29.85 -13.66
CA PRO A 381 10.05 28.61 -13.45
C PRO A 381 10.21 28.03 -12.04
N LYS A 382 11.39 28.14 -11.45
CA LYS A 382 11.69 27.69 -10.08
C LYS A 382 10.89 28.43 -9.02
N GLU A 383 10.65 29.72 -9.20
CA GLU A 383 9.84 30.55 -8.28
C GLU A 383 8.33 30.29 -8.44
N LEU A 384 7.90 29.98 -9.67
CA LEU A 384 6.50 29.65 -9.94
C LEU A 384 6.10 28.32 -9.30
N ILE A 385 7.00 27.34 -9.24
CA ILE A 385 6.70 25.96 -8.83
C ILE A 385 6.78 25.77 -7.29
N THR A 386 6.96 26.83 -6.53
CA THR A 386 6.84 26.79 -5.07
C THR A 386 5.35 26.72 -4.69
N GLY A 387 4.90 25.55 -4.22
CA GLY A 387 3.52 25.33 -3.78
C GLY A 387 2.68 24.45 -4.73
N ASP A 388 1.37 24.56 -4.64
CA ASP A 388 0.41 23.84 -5.49
C ASP A 388 0.26 24.56 -6.83
N VAL A 389 1.18 24.27 -7.74
CA VAL A 389 1.19 24.82 -9.10
C VAL A 389 0.87 23.73 -10.10
N GLN A 390 -0.06 24.02 -10.99
CA GLN A 390 -0.46 23.12 -12.07
C GLN A 390 -0.28 23.83 -13.42
N LEU A 391 0.22 23.10 -14.41
CA LEU A 391 0.43 23.61 -15.76
C LEU A 391 -0.53 22.93 -16.73
N PHE A 392 -1.12 23.72 -17.62
CA PHE A 392 -2.12 23.26 -18.58
C PHE A 392 -1.74 23.71 -20.00
N ARG A 393 -2.09 22.87 -20.96
CA ARG A 393 -2.15 23.26 -22.37
C ARG A 393 -3.59 23.66 -22.70
N ARG A 394 -3.75 24.76 -23.38
CA ARG A 394 -5.06 25.19 -23.90
C ARG A 394 -5.36 24.42 -25.18
N SER A 395 -6.55 23.87 -25.28
CA SER A 395 -7.11 23.20 -26.45
C SER A 395 -8.57 23.58 -26.62
N GLU A 396 -9.21 23.12 -27.67
CA GLU A 396 -10.63 23.34 -27.93
C GLU A 396 -11.36 22.00 -27.97
N MET A 397 -12.59 22.01 -27.52
CA MET A 397 -13.48 20.86 -27.54
C MET A 397 -14.82 21.27 -28.18
N GLU A 398 -15.33 20.45 -29.09
CA GLU A 398 -16.68 20.60 -29.63
C GLU A 398 -17.69 20.06 -28.61
N VAL A 399 -18.81 20.78 -28.40
CA VAL A 399 -19.88 20.38 -27.48
C VAL A 399 -21.23 20.51 -28.17
N ARG A 400 -22.04 19.45 -28.06
CA ARG A 400 -23.40 19.37 -28.60
C ARG A 400 -24.39 18.92 -27.52
N SER A 401 -25.65 19.21 -27.69
CA SER A 401 -26.70 18.60 -26.87
C SER A 401 -26.64 17.07 -27.00
N GLY A 402 -26.76 16.35 -25.89
CA GLY A 402 -26.61 14.90 -25.81
C GLY A 402 -25.21 14.41 -25.44
N ASP A 403 -24.17 15.27 -25.51
CA ASP A 403 -22.84 14.87 -25.07
C ASP A 403 -22.79 14.52 -23.60
N LEU A 404 -21.92 13.58 -23.28
CA LEU A 404 -21.57 13.24 -21.91
C LEU A 404 -20.24 13.90 -21.54
N LEU A 405 -20.31 14.90 -20.66
CA LEU A 405 -19.15 15.66 -20.17
C LEU A 405 -18.82 15.29 -18.72
N LYS A 406 -17.59 15.59 -18.31
CA LYS A 406 -17.15 15.55 -16.93
C LYS A 406 -16.21 16.72 -16.62
N PHE A 407 -16.20 17.17 -15.37
CA PHE A 407 -15.15 18.07 -14.91
C PHE A 407 -13.85 17.32 -14.62
N THR A 408 -12.71 17.91 -14.94
CA THR A 408 -11.36 17.37 -14.69
C THR A 408 -10.71 17.96 -13.44
N ALA A 409 -11.31 19.00 -12.85
CA ALA A 409 -10.91 19.61 -11.59
C ALA A 409 -12.14 19.87 -10.70
N THR A 410 -11.92 19.92 -9.39
CA THR A 410 -12.94 20.32 -8.43
C THR A 410 -12.88 21.82 -8.21
N ASP A 411 -14.04 22.49 -8.28
CA ASP A 411 -14.25 23.85 -7.85
C ASP A 411 -15.50 23.91 -6.97
N ARG A 412 -15.30 24.10 -5.66
CA ARG A 412 -16.39 24.07 -4.68
C ARG A 412 -17.29 25.29 -4.77
N GLU A 413 -16.72 26.44 -5.12
CA GLU A 413 -17.48 27.69 -5.27
C GLU A 413 -18.45 27.61 -6.43
N GLN A 414 -18.03 26.94 -7.52
CA GLN A 414 -18.85 26.70 -8.70
C GLN A 414 -19.73 25.42 -8.61
N GLY A 415 -19.63 24.68 -7.52
CA GLY A 415 -20.33 23.39 -7.36
C GLY A 415 -19.85 22.28 -8.32
N GLN A 416 -18.64 22.41 -8.86
CA GLN A 416 -18.05 21.47 -9.81
C GLN A 416 -17.21 20.43 -9.09
N MET A 417 -17.50 19.14 -9.35
CA MET A 417 -16.77 18.03 -8.77
C MET A 417 -16.02 17.26 -9.84
N ALA A 418 -14.72 17.06 -9.64
CA ALA A 418 -13.90 16.27 -10.56
C ALA A 418 -14.47 14.86 -10.76
N ASN A 419 -14.45 14.38 -12.02
CA ASN A 419 -14.97 13.10 -12.49
C ASN A 419 -16.50 12.93 -12.40
N GLN A 420 -17.26 13.89 -11.91
CA GLN A 420 -18.72 13.85 -11.97
C GLN A 420 -19.16 14.05 -13.42
N ARG A 421 -20.08 13.20 -13.90
CA ARG A 421 -20.58 13.17 -15.27
C ARG A 421 -21.87 13.95 -15.40
N TYR A 422 -22.01 14.63 -16.53
CA TYR A 422 -23.16 15.45 -16.89
C TYR A 422 -23.56 15.20 -18.33
N THR A 423 -24.86 15.11 -18.62
CA THR A 423 -25.36 15.16 -19.98
C THR A 423 -25.64 16.61 -20.38
N VAL A 424 -25.22 17.00 -21.56
CA VAL A 424 -25.52 18.32 -22.14
C VAL A 424 -26.98 18.37 -22.56
N GLU A 425 -27.79 19.21 -21.89
CA GLU A 425 -29.20 19.43 -22.30
C GLU A 425 -29.32 20.39 -23.50
N SER A 426 -28.54 21.45 -23.49
CA SER A 426 -28.53 22.45 -24.58
C SER A 426 -27.25 23.27 -24.61
N VAL A 427 -26.93 23.81 -25.78
CA VAL A 427 -25.87 24.79 -26.01
C VAL A 427 -26.43 26.07 -26.62
N SER A 428 -25.90 27.26 -26.27
CA SER A 428 -26.29 28.53 -26.81
C SER A 428 -25.15 29.13 -27.68
N GLU A 429 -25.45 30.16 -28.49
CA GLU A 429 -24.45 30.86 -29.30
C GLU A 429 -23.48 31.66 -28.46
N GLU A 430 -23.94 32.12 -27.31
CA GLU A 430 -23.13 32.88 -26.34
C GLU A 430 -22.17 31.98 -25.52
N GLY A 431 -22.03 30.72 -25.88
CA GLY A 431 -21.16 29.75 -25.22
C GLY A 431 -21.71 29.16 -23.89
N ASN A 432 -23.02 29.37 -23.60
CA ASN A 432 -23.61 28.75 -22.42
C ASN A 432 -23.95 27.28 -22.68
N ILE A 433 -23.55 26.41 -21.76
CA ILE A 433 -23.84 24.97 -21.79
C ILE A 433 -24.70 24.64 -20.58
N ARG A 434 -25.89 24.11 -20.80
CA ARG A 434 -26.75 23.59 -19.76
C ARG A 434 -26.49 22.12 -19.55
N LEU A 435 -26.06 21.77 -18.38
CA LEU A 435 -25.67 20.41 -17.97
C LEU A 435 -26.68 19.82 -17.00
N LYS A 436 -27.02 18.54 -17.19
CA LYS A 436 -27.84 17.75 -16.28
C LYS A 436 -26.98 16.65 -15.65
N GLY A 437 -26.81 16.69 -14.34
CA GLY A 437 -26.15 15.66 -13.54
C GLY A 437 -27.14 14.99 -12.58
N GLU A 438 -26.63 14.07 -11.78
CA GLU A 438 -27.42 13.40 -10.73
C GLU A 438 -27.94 14.37 -9.69
N ASN A 439 -27.14 15.39 -9.31
CA ASN A 439 -27.46 16.37 -8.27
C ASN A 439 -28.21 17.61 -8.80
N GLY A 440 -28.72 17.55 -10.02
CA GLY A 440 -29.48 18.63 -10.63
C GLY A 440 -28.88 19.19 -11.91
N ARG A 441 -29.25 20.44 -12.23
CA ARG A 441 -28.83 21.15 -13.42
C ARG A 441 -27.88 22.27 -13.08
N VAL A 442 -26.84 22.45 -13.92
CA VAL A 442 -25.90 23.57 -13.84
C VAL A 442 -25.73 24.17 -15.22
N THR A 443 -25.57 25.50 -15.29
CA THR A 443 -25.23 26.19 -16.54
C THR A 443 -23.80 26.72 -16.40
N ILE A 444 -22.97 26.41 -17.36
CA ILE A 444 -21.57 26.87 -17.41
C ILE A 444 -21.31 27.68 -18.69
N ASN A 445 -20.29 28.54 -18.66
CA ASN A 445 -19.77 29.23 -19.82
C ASN A 445 -18.22 29.26 -19.77
N PRO A 446 -17.55 28.26 -20.40
CA PRO A 446 -16.09 28.15 -20.39
C PRO A 446 -15.38 29.31 -21.10
N GLU A 447 -16.05 30.04 -22.00
CA GLU A 447 -15.52 31.26 -22.61
C GLU A 447 -15.29 32.40 -21.61
N LYS A 448 -16.19 32.47 -20.59
CA LYS A 448 -16.21 33.57 -19.63
C LYS A 448 -15.51 33.19 -18.31
N VAL A 449 -15.54 31.95 -17.91
CA VAL A 449 -15.06 31.48 -16.61
C VAL A 449 -13.98 30.41 -16.79
N ARG A 450 -12.73 30.73 -16.45
CA ARG A 450 -11.59 29.83 -16.62
C ARG A 450 -11.70 28.52 -15.82
N ALA A 451 -12.21 28.57 -14.61
CA ALA A 451 -12.43 27.37 -13.81
C ALA A 451 -13.36 26.37 -14.52
N GLN A 452 -14.25 26.85 -15.39
CA GLN A 452 -15.17 26.02 -16.17
C GLN A 452 -14.52 25.41 -17.44
N GLN A 453 -13.27 25.76 -17.77
CA GLN A 453 -12.50 25.15 -18.84
C GLN A 453 -11.91 23.78 -18.48
N HIS A 454 -12.03 23.36 -17.23
CA HIS A 454 -11.64 22.01 -16.80
C HIS A 454 -12.70 20.98 -17.19
N LEU A 455 -12.88 20.76 -18.51
CA LEU A 455 -13.87 19.85 -19.09
C LEU A 455 -13.22 18.77 -19.92
N ASP A 456 -13.88 17.63 -20.02
CA ASP A 456 -13.55 16.52 -20.91
C ASP A 456 -14.80 15.68 -21.19
N TYR A 457 -14.78 14.87 -22.25
CA TYR A 457 -15.82 13.87 -22.45
C TYR A 457 -15.79 12.78 -21.37
N GLY A 458 -16.96 12.21 -21.07
CA GLY A 458 -17.18 11.34 -19.93
C GLY A 458 -17.37 9.83 -20.24
N TRP A 459 -17.26 9.38 -21.51
CA TRP A 459 -17.52 7.97 -21.85
C TRP A 459 -16.40 7.04 -21.41
N ALA A 460 -15.15 7.36 -21.70
CA ALA A 460 -14.00 6.60 -21.29
C ALA A 460 -13.26 7.27 -20.13
N VAL A 461 -12.73 6.45 -19.22
CA VAL A 461 -11.96 6.89 -18.04
C VAL A 461 -10.61 6.17 -17.97
N THR A 462 -9.69 6.68 -17.16
CA THR A 462 -8.46 5.95 -16.83
C THR A 462 -8.73 4.89 -15.77
N GLY A 463 -7.82 3.94 -15.56
CA GLY A 463 -7.90 2.98 -14.47
C GLY A 463 -8.06 3.65 -13.10
N TYR A 464 -7.29 4.71 -12.83
CA TYR A 464 -7.47 5.53 -11.62
C TYR A 464 -8.87 6.16 -11.53
N GLY A 465 -9.39 6.67 -12.65
CA GLY A 465 -10.75 7.22 -12.69
C GLY A 465 -11.87 6.17 -12.60
N ALA A 466 -11.53 4.89 -12.80
CA ALA A 466 -12.45 3.77 -12.64
C ALA A 466 -12.48 3.20 -11.22
N GLN A 467 -11.52 3.58 -10.33
CA GLN A 467 -11.56 3.13 -8.94
C GLN A 467 -12.84 3.63 -8.25
N GLY A 468 -13.43 2.77 -7.42
CA GLY A 468 -14.75 2.99 -6.84
C GLY A 468 -15.91 2.63 -7.79
N ALA A 469 -15.82 2.94 -9.09
CA ALA A 469 -16.89 2.67 -10.04
C ALA A 469 -17.17 1.18 -10.24
N SER A 470 -18.40 0.86 -10.65
CA SER A 470 -18.79 -0.47 -11.13
C SER A 470 -19.86 -0.35 -12.21
N SER A 471 -19.82 -1.25 -13.18
CA SER A 471 -20.76 -1.26 -14.30
C SER A 471 -21.15 -2.69 -14.66
N ASP A 472 -22.27 -2.85 -15.36
CA ASP A 472 -22.67 -4.19 -15.78
C ASP A 472 -21.72 -4.70 -16.85
N TYR A 473 -21.27 -3.82 -17.74
CA TYR A 473 -20.34 -4.12 -18.81
C TYR A 473 -19.09 -3.25 -18.71
N VAL A 474 -17.95 -3.84 -19.05
CA VAL A 474 -16.67 -3.11 -19.17
C VAL A 474 -16.07 -3.37 -20.55
N ILE A 475 -15.56 -2.32 -21.18
CA ILE A 475 -14.62 -2.41 -22.29
C ILE A 475 -13.27 -1.92 -21.76
N ALA A 476 -12.22 -2.73 -21.89
CA ALA A 476 -10.89 -2.35 -21.44
C ALA A 476 -9.91 -2.33 -22.61
N LEU A 477 -9.08 -1.28 -22.67
CA LEU A 477 -7.90 -1.23 -23.53
C LEU A 477 -6.68 -1.60 -22.72
N GLU A 478 -6.10 -2.75 -23.02
CA GLU A 478 -4.89 -3.28 -22.41
C GLU A 478 -3.84 -3.51 -23.50
N GLY A 479 -2.57 -3.25 -23.26
CA GLY A 479 -1.57 -3.44 -24.30
C GLY A 479 -0.18 -2.95 -23.90
N THR A 480 0.75 -3.00 -24.85
CA THR A 480 2.17 -2.66 -24.63
C THR A 480 2.79 -1.75 -25.68
N LYS A 481 2.09 -1.45 -26.78
CA LYS A 481 2.56 -0.51 -27.83
C LYS A 481 2.26 0.95 -27.42
N ASP A 482 2.80 1.90 -28.13
CA ASP A 482 2.48 3.36 -28.07
C ASP A 482 2.51 3.97 -26.64
N GLY A 483 3.42 3.48 -25.80
CA GLY A 483 3.58 3.96 -24.41
C GLY A 483 2.75 3.20 -23.37
N ARG A 484 1.89 2.25 -23.75
CA ARG A 484 1.04 1.43 -22.86
C ARG A 484 1.86 0.51 -21.98
N LYS A 485 3.06 0.07 -22.44
CA LYS A 485 3.92 -0.88 -21.73
C LYS A 485 4.23 -0.47 -20.29
N ALA A 486 4.44 0.82 -20.05
CA ALA A 486 4.73 1.35 -18.72
C ALA A 486 3.55 1.24 -17.75
N LEU A 487 2.33 1.06 -18.27
CA LEU A 487 1.09 1.00 -17.51
C LEU A 487 0.52 -0.43 -17.45
N ALA A 488 1.04 -1.33 -18.29
CA ALA A 488 0.63 -2.74 -18.31
C ALA A 488 1.13 -3.44 -17.03
N SER A 489 0.21 -3.82 -16.16
CA SER A 489 0.53 -4.44 -14.88
C SER A 489 -0.63 -5.33 -14.41
N ARG A 490 -0.35 -6.22 -13.45
CA ARG A 490 -1.38 -7.03 -12.79
C ARG A 490 -2.46 -6.15 -12.15
N ARG A 491 -2.07 -5.02 -11.55
CA ARG A 491 -3.00 -4.07 -10.92
C ARG A 491 -3.93 -3.41 -11.93
N ALA A 492 -3.41 -2.99 -13.08
CA ALA A 492 -4.24 -2.43 -14.16
C ALA A 492 -5.27 -3.46 -14.64
N PHE A 493 -4.84 -4.69 -14.90
CA PHE A 493 -5.72 -5.79 -15.28
C PHE A 493 -6.75 -6.11 -14.18
N TYR A 494 -6.33 -6.16 -12.91
CA TYR A 494 -7.23 -6.35 -11.77
C TYR A 494 -8.31 -5.27 -11.71
N ILE A 495 -7.94 -4.00 -11.90
CA ILE A 495 -8.92 -2.91 -11.92
C ILE A 495 -9.91 -3.11 -13.07
N SER A 496 -9.45 -3.33 -14.30
CA SER A 496 -10.31 -3.53 -15.45
C SER A 496 -11.29 -4.69 -15.24
N ALA A 497 -10.81 -5.83 -14.76
CA ALA A 497 -11.62 -7.02 -14.54
C ALA A 497 -12.54 -6.93 -13.30
N SER A 498 -12.16 -6.17 -12.28
CA SER A 498 -12.95 -6.09 -11.04
C SER A 498 -14.09 -5.09 -11.07
N ARG A 499 -14.14 -4.15 -12.04
CA ARG A 499 -15.21 -3.15 -12.18
C ARG A 499 -16.50 -3.72 -12.76
N VAL A 500 -16.43 -4.83 -13.46
CA VAL A 500 -17.53 -5.45 -14.19
C VAL A 500 -18.44 -6.29 -13.28
N LYS A 501 -19.74 -6.34 -13.60
CA LYS A 501 -20.71 -7.24 -12.95
C LYS A 501 -21.07 -8.43 -13.82
N GLU A 502 -21.21 -8.25 -15.14
CA GLU A 502 -21.77 -9.23 -16.06
C GLU A 502 -20.84 -9.64 -17.20
N HIS A 503 -20.16 -8.71 -17.88
CA HIS A 503 -19.31 -9.02 -19.04
C HIS A 503 -18.17 -8.01 -19.22
N VAL A 504 -16.94 -8.50 -19.43
CA VAL A 504 -15.78 -7.70 -19.80
C VAL A 504 -15.31 -8.04 -21.21
N GLN A 505 -15.11 -7.01 -22.04
CA GLN A 505 -14.50 -7.08 -23.35
C GLN A 505 -13.13 -6.39 -23.29
N ILE A 506 -12.06 -7.09 -23.66
CA ILE A 506 -10.69 -6.57 -23.64
C ILE A 506 -10.18 -6.45 -25.07
N TYR A 507 -9.62 -5.31 -25.40
CA TYR A 507 -8.91 -5.05 -26.65
C TYR A 507 -7.43 -4.88 -26.34
N THR A 508 -6.56 -5.55 -27.09
CA THR A 508 -5.10 -5.48 -26.90
C THR A 508 -4.36 -5.32 -28.22
N ASP A 509 -3.26 -4.58 -28.17
CA ASP A 509 -2.35 -4.39 -29.32
C ASP A 509 -1.30 -5.49 -29.46
N GLY A 510 -1.28 -6.47 -28.54
CA GLY A 510 -0.37 -7.60 -28.53
C GLY A 510 -0.57 -8.46 -27.28
N LYS A 511 -1.38 -9.50 -27.41
CA LYS A 511 -1.79 -10.35 -26.28
C LYS A 511 -0.60 -11.00 -25.57
N ALA A 512 0.35 -11.55 -26.32
CA ALA A 512 1.51 -12.24 -25.74
C ALA A 512 2.39 -11.28 -24.91
N ASP A 513 2.69 -10.10 -25.44
CA ASP A 513 3.52 -9.10 -24.76
C ASP A 513 2.80 -8.48 -23.56
N TRP A 514 1.48 -8.23 -23.68
CA TRP A 514 0.66 -7.76 -22.59
C TRP A 514 0.61 -8.79 -21.44
N VAL A 515 0.34 -10.06 -21.74
CA VAL A 515 0.32 -11.13 -20.72
C VAL A 515 1.68 -11.27 -20.04
N LYS A 516 2.78 -11.17 -20.80
CA LYS A 516 4.12 -11.15 -20.23
C LYS A 516 4.34 -9.97 -19.27
N ALA A 517 3.87 -8.78 -19.64
CA ALA A 517 3.97 -7.60 -18.77
C ALA A 517 3.15 -7.75 -17.50
N VAL A 518 1.90 -8.26 -17.60
CA VAL A 518 1.01 -8.51 -16.45
C VAL A 518 1.57 -9.56 -15.50
N LYS A 519 2.25 -10.59 -16.00
CA LYS A 519 2.93 -11.63 -15.21
C LYS A 519 4.25 -11.18 -14.60
N THR A 520 4.83 -10.09 -15.09
CA THR A 520 6.08 -9.57 -14.54
C THR A 520 5.84 -9.09 -13.10
N PRO A 521 6.55 -9.64 -12.11
CA PRO A 521 6.40 -9.20 -10.73
C PRO A 521 6.68 -7.70 -10.60
N GLU A 522 5.84 -7.00 -9.89
CA GLU A 522 6.14 -5.63 -9.50
C GLU A 522 7.36 -5.64 -8.57
N ARG A 523 8.10 -4.52 -8.54
CA ARG A 523 9.20 -4.39 -7.60
C ARG A 523 8.65 -4.48 -6.17
N ASP A 524 9.23 -5.35 -5.34
CA ASP A 524 8.81 -5.55 -3.95
C ASP A 524 9.08 -4.35 -3.04
N ILE A 525 9.95 -3.44 -3.50
CA ILE A 525 10.32 -2.22 -2.74
C ILE A 525 9.28 -1.14 -3.00
N LYS A 526 8.31 -1.02 -2.11
CA LYS A 526 7.23 -0.01 -2.15
C LYS A 526 7.38 1.05 -1.06
N THR A 527 8.09 0.72 -0.01
CA THR A 527 8.32 1.57 1.15
C THR A 527 9.82 1.73 1.44
N ALA A 528 10.19 2.76 2.16
CA ALA A 528 11.55 2.91 2.67
C ALA A 528 11.94 1.73 3.58
N HIS A 529 10.98 1.20 4.33
CA HIS A 529 11.18 0.04 5.18
C HIS A 529 11.47 -1.22 4.38
N ASP A 530 10.91 -1.41 3.19
CA ASP A 530 11.22 -2.56 2.30
C ASP A 530 12.67 -2.49 1.83
N ALA A 531 13.12 -1.32 1.40
CA ALA A 531 14.50 -1.11 0.99
C ALA A 531 15.50 -1.33 2.14
N LEU A 532 15.15 -0.91 3.36
CA LEU A 532 15.99 -1.02 4.56
C LEU A 532 15.83 -2.37 5.29
N ALA A 533 14.83 -3.18 4.94
CA ALA A 533 14.48 -4.43 5.60
C ALA A 533 15.68 -5.37 5.82
N PRO A 534 16.54 -5.65 4.84
CA PRO A 534 17.66 -6.57 5.03
C PRO A 534 18.63 -6.12 6.12
N GLU A 535 18.94 -4.82 6.18
CA GLU A 535 19.85 -4.29 7.21
C GLU A 535 19.15 -4.16 8.57
N THR A 536 17.89 -3.75 8.58
CA THR A 536 17.06 -3.68 9.78
C THR A 536 16.85 -5.07 10.39
N GLN A 537 16.54 -6.07 9.57
CA GLN A 537 16.41 -7.46 10.00
C GLN A 537 17.70 -8.00 10.60
N ARG A 538 18.86 -7.71 10.00
CA ARG A 538 20.16 -8.10 10.57
C ARG A 538 20.43 -7.43 11.91
N LYS A 539 20.16 -6.13 12.06
CA LYS A 539 20.30 -5.39 13.32
C LYS A 539 19.36 -5.96 14.38
N GLN A 540 18.10 -6.21 14.00
CA GLN A 540 17.11 -6.82 14.87
C GLN A 540 17.51 -8.24 15.28
N ALA A 541 17.94 -9.08 14.35
CA ALA A 541 18.42 -10.43 14.65
C ALA A 541 19.62 -10.41 15.60
N LYS A 542 20.59 -9.49 15.40
CA LYS A 542 21.72 -9.30 16.32
C LYS A 542 21.28 -8.89 17.72
N ALA A 543 20.34 -7.94 17.84
CA ALA A 543 19.81 -7.48 19.12
C ALA A 543 19.09 -8.63 19.86
N ILE A 544 18.22 -9.38 19.16
CA ILE A 544 17.54 -10.55 19.72
C ILE A 544 18.56 -11.61 20.16
N TRP A 545 19.55 -11.92 19.31
CA TRP A 545 20.60 -12.88 19.66
C TRP A 545 21.42 -12.50 20.88
N ALA A 546 21.64 -11.19 21.09
CA ALA A 546 22.36 -10.66 22.24
C ALA A 546 21.61 -10.85 23.57
N MET A 547 20.26 -10.81 23.55
CA MET A 547 19.42 -11.09 24.73
C MET A 547 19.42 -12.56 25.13
N GLY A 548 19.76 -13.47 24.19
CA GLY A 548 19.66 -14.90 24.39
C GLY A 548 20.83 -15.48 25.19
N GLN A 549 20.51 -16.50 25.98
CA GLN A 549 21.49 -17.33 26.69
C GLN A 549 21.59 -18.72 26.03
N PRO A 550 22.78 -19.38 26.04
CA PRO A 550 22.91 -20.74 25.57
C PRO A 550 21.86 -21.68 26.19
N VAL A 551 21.32 -22.59 25.38
CA VAL A 551 20.23 -23.50 25.78
C VAL A 551 20.53 -24.21 27.10
N ASN A 552 21.73 -24.73 27.26
CA ASN A 552 22.15 -25.49 28.46
C ASN A 552 22.33 -24.62 29.72
N LYS A 553 22.38 -23.27 29.58
CA LYS A 553 22.52 -22.33 30.72
C LYS A 553 21.19 -21.87 31.31
N THR A 554 20.06 -22.13 30.63
CA THR A 554 18.72 -21.72 31.09
C THR A 554 17.94 -22.92 31.63
N ALA A 555 17.06 -22.73 32.62
CA ALA A 555 16.19 -23.79 33.16
C ALA A 555 15.24 -24.31 32.05
N ILE A 556 14.62 -23.39 31.29
CA ILE A 556 13.72 -23.67 30.16
C ILE A 556 14.44 -24.51 29.08
N GLY A 557 15.66 -24.09 28.70
CA GLY A 557 16.44 -24.80 27.70
C GLY A 557 16.84 -26.22 28.14
N ARG A 558 17.26 -26.41 29.39
CA ARG A 558 17.57 -27.72 29.93
C ARG A 558 16.33 -28.62 29.99
N ALA A 559 15.17 -28.09 30.39
CA ALA A 559 13.93 -28.81 30.37
C ALA A 559 13.53 -29.25 28.96
N TRP A 560 13.60 -28.31 28.00
CA TRP A 560 13.28 -28.60 26.61
C TRP A 560 14.22 -29.68 26.00
N VAL A 561 15.55 -29.54 26.16
CA VAL A 561 16.53 -30.55 25.70
C VAL A 561 16.25 -31.92 26.26
N ARG A 562 15.89 -32.02 27.55
CA ARG A 562 15.55 -33.26 28.22
C ARG A 562 14.27 -33.87 27.64
N HIS A 563 13.23 -33.08 27.45
CA HIS A 563 11.96 -33.54 26.87
C HIS A 563 12.11 -33.95 25.40
N GLN A 564 13.06 -33.37 24.69
CA GLN A 564 13.36 -33.75 23.29
C GLN A 564 14.33 -34.94 23.17
N GLY A 565 14.88 -35.46 24.26
CA GLY A 565 15.84 -36.53 24.20
C GLY A 565 17.20 -36.19 23.58
N MET A 566 17.61 -34.89 23.68
CA MET A 566 18.81 -34.36 23.03
C MET A 566 19.93 -33.97 24.00
N GLN A 567 20.09 -34.72 25.10
CA GLN A 567 21.03 -34.38 26.17
C GLN A 567 22.49 -34.32 25.71
N ASP A 568 22.85 -35.14 24.74
CA ASP A 568 24.21 -35.23 24.18
C ASP A 568 24.45 -34.27 23.01
N ALA A 569 23.44 -33.50 22.60
CA ALA A 569 23.52 -32.58 21.44
C ALA A 569 24.23 -31.28 21.78
N SER A 570 25.11 -30.82 20.90
CA SER A 570 25.79 -29.53 20.99
C SER A 570 25.05 -28.46 20.17
N LEU A 571 23.91 -27.99 20.68
CA LEU A 571 23.08 -27.00 19.98
C LEU A 571 23.74 -25.64 19.87
N THR A 572 23.68 -25.03 18.70
CA THR A 572 24.09 -23.64 18.45
C THR A 572 23.06 -22.62 18.90
N ALA A 573 21.89 -23.09 19.31
CA ALA A 573 20.75 -22.26 19.68
C ALA A 573 20.94 -21.51 21.01
N LYS A 574 20.14 -20.44 21.16
CA LYS A 574 19.98 -19.73 22.42
C LYS A 574 18.51 -19.67 22.82
N ILE A 575 18.26 -19.58 24.12
CA ILE A 575 16.92 -19.27 24.64
C ILE A 575 16.79 -17.77 24.79
N ILE A 576 15.79 -17.19 24.13
CA ILE A 576 15.38 -15.80 24.25
C ILE A 576 14.29 -15.75 25.33
N PRO A 577 14.40 -14.87 26.34
CA PRO A 577 13.36 -14.72 27.35
C PRO A 577 12.09 -14.13 26.73
N ALA A 578 10.95 -14.40 27.36
CA ALA A 578 9.69 -13.73 27.00
C ALA A 578 9.83 -12.21 27.12
N THR A 579 9.29 -11.49 26.16
CA THR A 579 9.29 -10.03 26.09
C THR A 579 7.89 -9.55 25.70
N ARG A 580 7.60 -8.24 25.82
CA ARG A 580 6.33 -7.68 25.34
C ARG A 580 6.04 -8.00 23.87
N ARG A 581 7.09 -8.09 23.05
CA ARG A 581 6.99 -8.38 21.60
C ARG A 581 6.94 -9.89 21.31
N PHE A 582 7.51 -10.69 22.18
CA PHE A 582 7.52 -12.15 22.13
C PHE A 582 7.03 -12.66 23.50
N PRO A 583 5.71 -12.84 23.66
CA PRO A 583 5.14 -13.16 24.97
C PRO A 583 5.57 -14.52 25.52
N GLU A 584 6.11 -15.38 24.67
CA GLU A 584 6.63 -16.71 25.03
C GLU A 584 8.15 -16.77 24.90
N PRO A 585 8.86 -17.53 25.76
CA PRO A 585 10.28 -17.78 25.53
C PRO A 585 10.48 -18.50 24.20
N ALA A 586 11.57 -18.21 23.51
CA ALA A 586 11.82 -18.79 22.20
C ALA A 586 13.22 -19.38 22.08
N LEU A 587 13.29 -20.49 21.32
CA LEU A 587 14.54 -21.04 20.83
C LEU A 587 14.99 -20.22 19.61
N ALA A 588 16.12 -19.54 19.69
CA ALA A 588 16.69 -18.80 18.56
C ALA A 588 17.77 -19.64 17.87
N LEU A 589 17.59 -19.87 16.59
CA LEU A 589 18.52 -20.60 15.72
C LEU A 589 19.18 -19.62 14.74
N PRO A 590 20.52 -19.58 14.64
CA PRO A 590 21.20 -18.68 13.70
C PRO A 590 21.00 -19.17 12.26
N VAL A 591 20.60 -18.24 11.37
CA VAL A 591 20.38 -18.49 9.94
C VAL A 591 21.49 -17.84 9.13
N TYR A 592 21.94 -18.54 8.09
CA TYR A 592 23.06 -18.14 7.22
C TYR A 592 22.66 -18.12 5.75
N ASP A 593 23.35 -17.28 4.96
CA ASP A 593 23.26 -17.28 3.49
C ASP A 593 24.21 -18.30 2.85
N ASN A 594 24.15 -18.43 1.52
CA ASN A 594 25.02 -19.36 0.77
C ASN A 594 26.53 -19.06 0.88
N ASN A 595 26.89 -17.86 1.36
CA ASN A 595 28.27 -17.48 1.61
C ASN A 595 28.68 -17.70 3.08
N GLY A 596 27.86 -18.32 3.89
CA GLY A 596 28.08 -18.56 5.33
C GLY A 596 28.02 -17.29 6.17
N ARG A 597 27.46 -16.18 5.65
CA ARG A 597 27.27 -14.96 6.40
C ARG A 597 25.95 -15.02 7.15
N SER A 598 25.91 -14.46 8.36
CA SER A 598 24.67 -14.38 9.14
C SER A 598 23.57 -13.65 8.34
N ALA A 599 22.48 -14.34 8.10
CA ALA A 599 21.30 -13.84 7.39
C ALA A 599 20.10 -13.58 8.31
N GLY A 600 20.18 -13.97 9.60
CA GLY A 600 19.11 -13.73 10.56
C GLY A 600 18.97 -14.80 11.64
N LEU A 601 17.75 -14.94 12.16
CA LEU A 601 17.37 -15.92 13.18
C LEU A 601 16.04 -16.58 12.82
N ALA A 602 15.91 -17.87 13.11
CA ALA A 602 14.62 -18.54 13.26
C ALA A 602 14.29 -18.61 14.76
N LEU A 603 13.14 -18.09 15.15
CA LEU A 603 12.63 -18.06 16.52
C LEU A 603 11.50 -19.07 16.64
N VAL A 604 11.68 -20.11 17.44
CA VAL A 604 10.68 -21.14 17.71
C VAL A 604 10.15 -20.94 19.12
N SER A 605 8.88 -20.59 19.29
CA SER A 605 8.30 -20.41 20.62
C SER A 605 8.31 -21.71 21.41
N LEU A 606 8.55 -21.61 22.70
CA LEU A 606 8.56 -22.75 23.63
C LEU A 606 7.35 -22.63 24.54
N VAL A 607 6.41 -23.56 24.41
CA VAL A 607 5.14 -23.56 25.12
C VAL A 607 5.10 -24.73 26.07
N ALA A 608 4.65 -24.51 27.30
CA ALA A 608 4.40 -25.60 28.24
C ALA A 608 3.06 -26.27 27.88
N SER A 609 3.08 -27.59 27.66
CA SER A 609 1.86 -28.38 27.52
C SER A 609 1.11 -28.46 28.85
N PRO A 610 -0.18 -28.82 28.89
CA PRO A 610 -0.93 -29.08 30.12
C PRO A 610 -0.29 -30.13 31.04
N GLU A 611 0.54 -30.99 30.46
CA GLU A 611 1.27 -32.07 31.16
C GLU A 611 2.64 -31.60 31.69
N GLY A 612 2.96 -30.31 31.59
CA GLY A 612 4.23 -29.71 32.04
C GLY A 612 5.42 -29.98 31.12
N ARG A 613 5.23 -30.53 29.93
CA ARG A 613 6.30 -30.72 28.94
C ARG A 613 6.51 -29.45 28.10
N MET A 614 7.78 -29.10 27.84
CA MET A 614 8.11 -28.00 26.94
C MET A 614 8.07 -28.53 25.50
N THR A 615 7.19 -27.92 24.69
CA THR A 615 6.99 -28.25 23.26
C THR A 615 7.28 -27.05 22.38
N GLN A 616 7.49 -27.29 21.09
CA GLN A 616 7.62 -26.24 20.09
C GLN A 616 6.23 -25.68 19.77
N GLY A 617 6.13 -24.36 19.73
CA GLY A 617 4.98 -23.63 19.23
C GLY A 617 5.25 -23.02 17.85
N GLU A 618 4.78 -21.81 17.65
CA GLU A 618 4.90 -21.09 16.38
C GLU A 618 6.37 -20.75 16.04
N THR A 619 6.73 -20.89 14.78
CA THR A 619 8.04 -20.47 14.26
C THR A 619 7.93 -19.11 13.59
N ARG A 620 8.77 -18.16 14.02
CA ARG A 620 8.88 -16.83 13.43
C ARG A 620 10.26 -16.58 12.85
N MET A 621 10.31 -16.19 11.57
CA MET A 621 11.55 -15.91 10.89
C MET A 621 11.91 -14.42 10.98
N VAL A 622 13.11 -14.09 11.49
CA VAL A 622 13.72 -12.76 11.50
C VAL A 622 14.97 -12.85 10.64
N MET A 623 14.77 -12.95 9.34
CA MET A 623 15.85 -13.24 8.39
C MET A 623 15.71 -12.44 7.10
N THR A 624 16.84 -12.30 6.38
CA THR A 624 16.88 -11.69 5.04
C THR A 624 16.50 -12.72 3.97
N GLU A 625 16.10 -12.27 2.78
CA GLU A 625 15.81 -13.10 1.61
C GLU A 625 16.99 -14.00 1.18
N ARG A 626 18.21 -13.64 1.60
CA ARG A 626 19.42 -14.45 1.35
C ARG A 626 19.58 -15.62 2.31
N ALA A 627 18.69 -15.77 3.29
CA ALA A 627 18.71 -16.88 4.21
C ALA A 627 18.51 -18.22 3.46
N ARG A 628 19.33 -19.21 3.77
CA ARG A 628 19.26 -20.52 3.12
C ARG A 628 19.22 -21.66 4.13
N GLY A 629 19.79 -21.49 5.31
CA GLY A 629 19.73 -22.54 6.32
C GLY A 629 19.98 -22.08 7.74
N ALA A 630 19.22 -22.64 8.66
CA ALA A 630 19.43 -22.51 10.10
C ALA A 630 20.32 -23.65 10.61
N VAL A 631 21.42 -23.29 11.27
CA VAL A 631 22.35 -24.28 11.84
C VAL A 631 21.89 -24.63 13.24
N LEU A 632 21.41 -25.86 13.45
CA LEU A 632 21.00 -26.37 14.75
C LEU A 632 22.20 -26.89 15.55
N GLN A 633 23.05 -27.66 14.91
CA GLN A 633 24.22 -28.26 15.53
C GLN A 633 25.42 -28.20 14.57
N ARG A 634 26.59 -27.94 15.12
CA ARG A 634 27.85 -28.02 14.36
C ARG A 634 28.40 -29.44 14.38
N SER A 635 28.95 -29.87 13.26
CA SER A 635 29.55 -31.17 13.15
C SER A 635 30.81 -31.30 14.01
N GLN A 636 30.92 -32.46 14.68
CA GLN A 636 32.12 -32.96 15.34
C GLN A 636 32.71 -34.16 14.61
N SER A 637 31.88 -34.84 13.80
CA SER A 637 32.28 -36.02 13.00
C SER A 637 32.85 -35.66 11.63
N GLY A 638 32.61 -34.44 11.14
CA GLY A 638 32.87 -34.03 9.77
C GLY A 638 31.64 -34.12 8.84
N ASN A 639 30.58 -34.85 9.24
CA ASN A 639 29.34 -35.01 8.47
C ASN A 639 28.35 -33.90 8.77
N THR A 640 27.51 -33.56 7.77
CA THR A 640 26.41 -32.60 7.96
C THR A 640 25.15 -33.13 7.29
N ILE A 641 24.04 -33.16 8.05
CA ILE A 641 22.70 -33.51 7.61
C ILE A 641 21.94 -32.27 7.26
N VAL A 642 21.27 -32.25 6.11
CA VAL A 642 20.37 -31.19 5.69
C VAL A 642 18.94 -31.69 5.82
N ALA A 643 18.14 -31.00 6.62
CA ALA A 643 16.73 -31.31 6.86
C ALA A 643 15.81 -30.28 6.17
N SER A 644 14.71 -30.74 5.61
CA SER A 644 13.72 -29.92 4.90
C SER A 644 12.88 -29.03 5.83
N ASP A 645 12.63 -29.51 7.05
CA ASP A 645 11.80 -28.82 8.04
C ASP A 645 12.41 -28.93 9.44
N LEU A 646 11.83 -28.19 10.38
CA LEU A 646 12.31 -28.14 11.77
C LEU A 646 12.19 -29.49 12.49
N THR A 647 11.13 -30.24 12.24
CA THR A 647 10.90 -31.54 12.90
C THR A 647 11.95 -32.56 12.48
N ALA A 648 12.18 -32.68 11.18
CA ALA A 648 13.24 -33.51 10.61
C ALA A 648 14.64 -33.07 11.12
N ALA A 649 14.87 -31.76 11.29
CA ALA A 649 16.13 -31.26 11.83
C ALA A 649 16.33 -31.65 13.30
N LEU A 650 15.30 -31.59 14.12
CA LEU A 650 15.36 -31.99 15.53
C LEU A 650 15.54 -33.50 15.69
N ASP A 651 14.88 -34.29 14.83
CA ASP A 651 15.08 -35.75 14.78
C ASP A 651 16.50 -36.12 14.35
N ALA A 652 17.06 -35.40 13.36
CA ALA A 652 18.44 -35.56 12.94
C ALA A 652 19.44 -35.27 14.09
N VAL A 653 19.22 -34.19 14.86
CA VAL A 653 20.03 -33.88 16.04
C VAL A 653 19.95 -34.98 17.11
N ARG A 654 18.75 -35.50 17.36
CA ARG A 654 18.51 -36.57 18.35
C ARG A 654 19.25 -37.85 17.98
N ASN A 655 19.15 -38.25 16.72
CA ASN A 655 19.70 -39.52 16.24
C ASN A 655 21.20 -39.47 15.95
N ASN A 656 21.75 -38.26 15.67
CA ASN A 656 23.14 -38.06 15.28
C ASN A 656 23.80 -36.93 16.08
N PRO A 657 24.06 -37.10 17.39
CA PRO A 657 24.51 -36.05 18.28
C PRO A 657 25.89 -35.47 17.97
N LYS A 658 26.67 -36.10 17.08
CA LYS A 658 28.00 -35.62 16.65
C LYS A 658 28.03 -35.03 15.25
N ASP A 659 26.97 -35.22 14.45
CA ASP A 659 26.90 -34.69 13.08
C ASP A 659 26.43 -33.26 13.07
N GLY A 660 26.81 -32.50 12.04
CA GLY A 660 26.24 -31.18 11.80
C GLY A 660 24.78 -31.31 11.34
N VAL A 661 23.90 -30.41 11.75
CA VAL A 661 22.50 -30.36 11.30
C VAL A 661 22.14 -28.96 10.84
N VAL A 662 21.68 -28.86 9.61
CA VAL A 662 21.21 -27.62 8.97
C VAL A 662 19.76 -27.82 8.53
N TRP A 663 18.86 -26.96 9.03
CA TRP A 663 17.50 -26.87 8.54
C TRP A 663 17.45 -25.92 7.34
N GLN A 664 17.02 -26.39 6.17
CA GLN A 664 16.83 -25.59 4.97
C GLN A 664 15.68 -24.61 5.17
N THR A 665 15.94 -23.30 5.03
CA THR A 665 14.95 -22.24 5.28
C THR A 665 14.51 -21.49 4.01
N GLY A 666 14.93 -21.96 2.82
CA GLY A 666 14.57 -21.41 1.52
C GLY A 666 14.40 -22.51 0.47
N ASP A 667 13.90 -22.15 -0.70
CA ASP A 667 13.60 -23.09 -1.79
C ASP A 667 14.85 -23.71 -2.43
N GLU A 668 15.99 -23.04 -2.33
CA GLU A 668 17.26 -23.53 -2.84
C GLU A 668 18.03 -24.34 -1.78
N PRO A 669 18.68 -25.44 -2.17
CA PRO A 669 19.47 -26.23 -1.23
C PRO A 669 20.67 -25.44 -0.69
N PRO A 670 21.09 -25.70 0.56
CA PRO A 670 22.28 -25.08 1.14
C PRO A 670 23.54 -25.35 0.32
N SER A 671 24.34 -24.31 0.09
CA SER A 671 25.60 -24.45 -0.64
C SER A 671 26.64 -25.20 0.17
N ALA A 672 27.68 -25.74 -0.51
CA ALA A 672 28.85 -26.36 0.12
C ALA A 672 29.54 -25.42 1.15
N TRP A 673 29.41 -24.09 1.00
CA TRP A 673 29.93 -23.11 1.93
C TRP A 673 29.14 -23.08 3.24
N LEU A 674 27.81 -23.14 3.16
CA LEU A 674 26.93 -23.22 4.33
C LEU A 674 27.16 -24.51 5.11
N LEU A 675 27.38 -25.62 4.41
CA LEU A 675 27.75 -26.89 5.02
C LEU A 675 29.10 -26.81 5.75
N LYS A 676 30.05 -26.03 5.21
CA LYS A 676 31.32 -25.74 5.88
C LYS A 676 31.16 -24.94 7.17
N VAL A 677 30.21 -24.00 7.23
CA VAL A 677 29.92 -23.24 8.47
C VAL A 677 29.37 -24.17 9.55
N SER A 678 28.69 -25.24 9.19
CA SER A 678 28.25 -26.28 10.12
C SER A 678 29.38 -27.22 10.57
N GLY A 679 30.59 -27.07 10.05
CA GLY A 679 31.76 -27.91 10.40
C GLY A 679 32.00 -29.14 9.52
N GLY A 680 31.17 -29.33 8.47
CA GLY A 680 31.34 -30.45 7.53
C GLY A 680 32.50 -30.23 6.56
N THR A 681 33.17 -31.32 6.15
CA THR A 681 34.16 -31.32 5.08
C THR A 681 33.50 -31.61 3.73
N LYS A 682 34.16 -31.20 2.64
CA LYS A 682 33.60 -31.24 1.26
C LYS A 682 33.25 -32.65 0.73
N GLN A 683 33.59 -33.72 1.43
CA GLN A 683 33.51 -35.09 0.92
C GLN A 683 32.33 -35.94 1.39
N ASP A 684 31.59 -35.50 2.44
CA ASP A 684 30.53 -36.31 3.04
C ASP A 684 29.18 -35.59 3.06
N VAL A 685 28.68 -35.24 1.88
CA VAL A 685 27.27 -34.89 1.70
C VAL A 685 26.55 -36.20 1.34
N SER A 686 26.19 -36.97 2.35
CA SER A 686 25.15 -37.98 2.18
C SER A 686 23.83 -37.22 2.06
N PRO A 687 23.09 -37.35 0.94
CA PRO A 687 21.72 -36.86 0.89
C PRO A 687 20.95 -37.73 1.89
N GLY A 688 20.79 -37.21 3.12
CA GLY A 688 19.90 -37.80 4.09
C GLY A 688 18.52 -37.72 3.49
N ILE A 689 17.96 -38.84 3.16
CA ILE A 689 16.62 -39.20 2.73
C ILE A 689 15.81 -37.96 2.32
N VAL A 690 16.05 -37.48 1.11
CA VAL A 690 15.03 -36.82 0.33
C VAL A 690 14.02 -37.89 0.02
N SER A 691 12.95 -38.00 0.79
CA SER A 691 11.76 -38.72 0.34
C SER A 691 11.24 -37.97 -0.85
N THR A 692 11.80 -38.20 -2.02
CA THR A 692 11.18 -37.89 -3.31
C THR A 692 9.97 -38.80 -3.43
N LEU A 693 8.87 -38.39 -2.78
CA LEU A 693 7.54 -38.84 -3.14
C LEU A 693 7.14 -38.10 -4.42
N THR A 694 7.76 -38.45 -5.53
CA THR A 694 7.37 -38.08 -6.89
C THR A 694 6.78 -39.29 -7.64
N ASP A 695 6.00 -40.10 -6.94
CA ASP A 695 5.18 -41.12 -7.59
C ASP A 695 3.76 -41.00 -7.06
N GLU A 696 2.81 -40.63 -7.94
CA GLU A 696 1.38 -40.49 -7.63
C GLU A 696 0.81 -41.78 -6.99
N GLN A 697 1.38 -42.94 -7.28
CA GLN A 697 0.95 -44.22 -6.67
C GLN A 697 1.33 -44.32 -5.18
N SER A 698 2.46 -43.75 -4.79
CA SER A 698 2.88 -43.72 -3.38
C SER A 698 2.06 -42.73 -2.55
N VAL A 699 1.61 -41.62 -3.14
CA VAL A 699 0.70 -40.65 -2.51
C VAL A 699 -0.70 -41.23 -2.35
N GLN A 700 -1.14 -42.04 -3.31
CA GLN A 700 -2.42 -42.73 -3.25
C GLN A 700 -2.46 -43.79 -2.15
N GLN A 701 -1.39 -44.61 -2.02
CA GLN A 701 -1.26 -45.59 -0.95
C GLN A 701 -1.17 -44.96 0.46
N LEU A 702 -0.48 -43.82 0.59
CA LEU A 702 -0.44 -43.11 1.87
C LEU A 702 -1.79 -42.55 2.25
N ARG A 703 -2.56 -42.06 1.28
CA ARG A 703 -3.92 -41.58 1.46
C ARG A 703 -4.89 -42.67 1.88
N GLU A 704 -4.77 -43.84 1.29
CA GLU A 704 -5.58 -45.02 1.63
C GLU A 704 -5.21 -45.58 3.02
N GLN A 705 -3.93 -45.56 3.40
CA GLN A 705 -3.49 -45.89 4.75
C GLN A 705 -3.98 -44.89 5.80
N MET A 706 -3.89 -43.58 5.55
CA MET A 706 -4.42 -42.59 6.48
C MET A 706 -5.94 -42.64 6.62
N LEU A 707 -6.70 -42.98 5.57
CA LEU A 707 -8.14 -43.21 5.63
C LEU A 707 -8.47 -44.48 6.44
N ALA A 708 -7.70 -45.57 6.29
CA ALA A 708 -7.87 -46.80 7.03
C ALA A 708 -7.55 -46.64 8.52
N ASP A 709 -6.58 -45.78 8.86
CA ASP A 709 -6.25 -45.44 10.26
C ASP A 709 -7.28 -44.54 10.91
N LEU A 710 -7.87 -43.58 10.14
CA LEU A 710 -9.00 -42.78 10.59
C LEU A 710 -10.24 -43.63 10.90
N VAL A 711 -10.59 -44.56 10.04
CA VAL A 711 -11.72 -45.47 10.23
C VAL A 711 -11.50 -46.39 11.45
N ARG A 712 -10.27 -46.91 11.61
CA ARG A 712 -9.91 -47.70 12.82
C ARG A 712 -9.98 -46.90 14.12
N ASN A 713 -9.57 -45.61 14.09
CA ASN A 713 -9.66 -44.75 15.27
C ASN A 713 -11.13 -44.34 15.59
N GLU A 714 -11.98 -44.19 14.57
CA GLU A 714 -13.43 -43.96 14.78
C GLU A 714 -14.14 -45.20 15.34
N GLU A 715 -13.80 -46.38 14.87
CA GLU A 715 -14.34 -47.66 15.42
C GLU A 715 -13.84 -47.93 16.84
N ALA A 716 -12.57 -47.61 17.16
CA ALA A 716 -12.02 -47.71 18.48
C ALA A 716 -12.64 -46.69 19.49
N SER A 717 -13.10 -45.54 18.98
CA SER A 717 -13.77 -44.53 19.80
C SER A 717 -15.24 -44.87 20.11
N ARG A 718 -15.90 -45.69 19.28
CA ARG A 718 -17.30 -46.13 19.48
C ARG A 718 -17.44 -47.29 20.41
N SER A 719 -16.34 -47.99 20.77
CA SER A 719 -16.37 -49.22 21.60
C SER A 719 -15.97 -49.00 23.06
N ARG A 720 -15.78 -47.76 23.52
CA ARG A 720 -15.45 -47.47 24.94
C ARG A 720 -16.59 -46.72 25.61
N GLN A 721 -17.44 -47.46 26.34
CA GLN A 721 -18.23 -46.95 27.46
C GLN A 721 -17.32 -46.83 28.70
N PRO A 722 -17.61 -45.90 29.62
CA PRO A 722 -16.73 -45.62 30.74
C PRO A 722 -17.02 -46.55 31.92
N GLU A 723 -16.06 -47.41 32.29
CA GLU A 723 -16.00 -47.99 33.63
C GLU A 723 -14.69 -47.61 34.32
N SER A 724 -14.82 -47.22 35.55
CA SER A 724 -13.83 -46.77 36.49
C SER A 724 -12.63 -47.70 36.64
N LEU A 725 -11.40 -47.18 36.62
CA LEU A 725 -10.28 -47.76 37.34
C LEU A 725 -9.27 -46.66 37.70
N LEU A 726 -9.32 -46.25 38.97
CA LEU A 726 -8.21 -45.62 39.65
C LEU A 726 -7.10 -46.67 39.81
N ALA A 727 -5.99 -46.51 39.12
CA ALA A 727 -4.76 -47.24 39.40
C ALA A 727 -3.61 -46.22 39.46
N GLU A 728 -2.86 -46.29 40.51
CA GLU A 728 -1.73 -45.48 40.91
C GLU A 728 -0.69 -45.35 39.79
N VAL A 729 -0.39 -44.09 39.43
CA VAL A 729 0.73 -43.75 38.54
C VAL A 729 1.89 -43.29 39.43
N PRO A 730 3.14 -43.79 39.21
CA PRO A 730 4.30 -43.33 39.96
C PRO A 730 4.51 -41.84 39.77
N GLN A 731 4.77 -41.12 40.84
CA GLN A 731 5.09 -39.69 40.82
C GLN A 731 6.45 -39.49 40.14
N GLU A 732 6.45 -39.21 38.84
CA GLU A 732 7.57 -38.54 38.20
C GLU A 732 7.48 -37.03 38.53
N GLU A 733 8.61 -36.46 38.96
CA GLU A 733 8.73 -35.08 39.40
C GLU A 733 8.13 -34.11 38.39
N VAL A 734 6.96 -33.60 38.68
CA VAL A 734 6.38 -32.46 37.96
C VAL A 734 7.12 -31.22 38.43
N ILE A 735 8.00 -30.70 37.57
CA ILE A 735 8.64 -29.41 37.80
C ILE A 735 7.56 -28.34 37.66
N ARG A 736 6.96 -27.92 38.79
CA ARG A 736 6.14 -26.71 38.88
C ARG A 736 7.10 -25.51 38.89
N LEU A 737 7.16 -24.77 37.78
CA LEU A 737 7.84 -23.46 37.74
C LEU A 737 7.12 -22.54 38.73
N LYS A 738 7.82 -22.02 39.72
CA LYS A 738 7.29 -21.02 40.65
C LYS A 738 7.10 -19.69 39.91
N PRO A 739 6.13 -18.86 40.29
CA PRO A 739 5.93 -17.54 39.70
C PRO A 739 7.18 -16.67 39.67
N GLU A 740 8.10 -16.85 40.59
CA GLU A 740 9.40 -16.18 40.70
C GLU A 740 10.39 -16.58 39.59
N ASP A 741 10.25 -17.76 38.99
CA ASP A 741 11.08 -18.22 37.87
C ASP A 741 10.60 -17.68 36.52
N ILE A 742 9.38 -17.13 36.47
CA ILE A 742 8.70 -16.63 35.26
C ILE A 742 8.59 -15.10 35.27
N ASN A 743 8.86 -14.44 36.42
CA ASN A 743 8.68 -13.01 36.54
C ASN A 743 9.92 -12.25 35.99
N PRO A 744 9.85 -11.59 34.81
CA PRO A 744 10.95 -10.75 34.38
C PRO A 744 11.02 -9.52 35.28
N ARG A 745 12.19 -9.20 35.77
CA ARG A 745 12.46 -7.86 36.33
C ARG A 745 11.89 -6.86 35.33
N LYS A 746 11.09 -5.89 35.80
CA LYS A 746 10.55 -4.81 34.95
C LYS A 746 11.69 -4.30 34.08
N PRO A 747 11.59 -4.35 32.75
CA PRO A 747 12.61 -3.76 31.91
C PRO A 747 12.48 -2.24 32.09
N GLU A 748 13.57 -1.59 32.43
CA GLU A 748 13.69 -0.16 32.19
C GLU A 748 13.47 0.06 30.68
N PRO A 749 12.75 1.09 30.28
CA PRO A 749 12.49 1.35 28.85
C PRO A 749 13.85 1.64 28.19
N LEU A 750 14.32 0.74 27.36
CA LEU A 750 15.42 0.98 26.44
C LEU A 750 14.94 2.04 25.44
N ASN A 751 15.27 3.28 25.74
CA ASN A 751 15.13 4.41 24.84
C ASN A 751 16.39 4.41 23.93
N PRO A 752 16.34 4.00 22.69
CA PRO A 752 17.52 4.00 21.81
C PRO A 752 18.06 5.40 21.50
N ASP A 753 17.32 6.45 21.87
CA ASP A 753 17.69 7.84 21.61
C ASP A 753 18.28 8.56 22.85
N ALA A 754 18.41 7.88 23.99
CA ALA A 754 18.95 8.51 25.22
C ALA A 754 20.39 9.00 25.05
N ASP A 755 21.21 8.28 24.29
CA ASP A 755 22.61 8.67 24.02
C ASP A 755 22.73 9.87 23.06
N VAL A 756 21.73 10.08 22.19
CA VAL A 756 21.72 11.24 21.29
C VAL A 756 21.27 12.49 22.04
N ILE A 757 20.29 12.34 22.95
CA ILE A 757 19.79 13.45 23.77
C ILE A 757 20.82 13.87 24.85
N ALA A 758 21.59 12.93 25.38
CA ALA A 758 22.68 13.26 26.33
C ALA A 758 23.83 14.02 25.67
N ARG A 759 24.17 13.73 24.40
CA ARG A 759 25.19 14.46 23.66
C ARG A 759 24.78 15.89 23.29
N VAL A 760 23.48 16.11 22.99
CA VAL A 760 22.95 17.45 22.68
C VAL A 760 22.81 18.32 23.92
N ARG A 761 22.64 17.72 25.11
CA ARG A 761 22.59 18.47 26.39
C ARG A 761 23.98 18.74 27.03
N GLY A 762 25.03 18.08 26.58
CA GLY A 762 26.36 18.19 27.10
C GLY A 762 27.20 19.35 26.51
N GLU A 763 26.74 20.02 25.44
CA GLU A 763 27.49 21.10 24.79
C GLU A 763 26.98 22.53 25.13
N GLU A 764 26.07 22.69 26.09
CA GLU A 764 25.56 24.02 26.50
C GLU A 764 26.23 24.63 27.74
N ASN A 765 27.41 24.18 28.13
CA ASN A 765 28.06 24.76 29.31
C ASN A 765 29.54 25.11 29.10
N THR A 766 29.86 25.87 28.05
CA THR A 766 31.09 26.71 28.05
C THR A 766 30.88 27.82 27.01
N ASP A 767 30.39 28.99 27.43
CA ASP A 767 30.85 30.31 27.07
C ASP A 767 29.83 31.38 27.48
N GLY A 768 29.92 31.74 28.73
CA GLY A 768 29.10 32.82 29.31
C GLY A 768 29.71 34.22 29.14
N ARG A 769 30.34 34.57 28.00
CA ARG A 769 30.97 35.89 27.88
C ARG A 769 30.67 36.75 26.66
N GLU A 770 29.81 36.36 25.79
CA GLU A 770 29.47 37.19 24.60
C GLU A 770 27.98 37.59 24.42
N ILE A 771 27.19 37.52 25.49
CA ILE A 771 25.79 38.00 25.42
C ILE A 771 25.66 39.30 26.26
N LYS A 772 26.41 40.35 25.89
CA LYS A 772 26.18 41.71 26.42
C LYS A 772 26.08 42.81 25.34
N ALA A 773 26.06 42.45 24.07
CA ALA A 773 25.95 43.45 23.00
C ALA A 773 24.61 43.47 22.25
N ALA A 774 23.67 42.60 22.60
CA ALA A 774 22.36 42.54 21.92
C ALA A 774 21.16 43.04 22.75
N ALA A 775 21.38 43.67 23.88
CA ALA A 775 20.31 44.14 24.76
C ALA A 775 19.78 45.56 24.44
N GLY A 776 20.21 46.18 23.33
CA GLY A 776 19.87 47.55 22.99
C GLY A 776 18.74 47.75 21.96
N VAL A 777 18.18 46.70 21.37
CA VAL A 777 17.12 46.81 20.31
C VAL A 777 15.80 46.18 20.74
N ARG A 778 15.60 45.86 22.00
CA ARG A 778 14.43 45.07 22.45
C ARG A 778 13.34 45.89 23.18
N SER A 779 13.41 47.21 23.17
CA SER A 779 12.47 48.07 23.93
C SER A 779 11.38 48.72 23.12
N GLU A 780 11.22 48.48 21.77
CA GLU A 780 10.16 49.05 20.97
C GLU A 780 9.16 48.05 20.35
N LEU A 781 9.24 46.78 20.71
CA LEU A 781 8.32 45.72 20.21
C LEU A 781 7.58 44.92 21.31
N GLU A 782 7.59 45.37 22.56
CA GLU A 782 6.88 44.66 23.64
C GLU A 782 5.41 45.07 23.84
N GLY A 783 4.75 45.52 22.79
CA GLY A 783 3.31 45.93 22.84
C GLY A 783 2.32 44.94 22.18
N ALA A 784 2.72 43.85 21.55
CA ALA A 784 1.78 43.07 20.74
C ALA A 784 2.06 41.55 20.68
N ASP A 785 2.50 40.90 21.72
CA ASP A 785 2.55 39.44 21.70
C ASP A 785 2.55 38.81 23.11
N LYS A 786 1.35 38.69 23.64
CA LYS A 786 1.04 37.77 24.73
C LYS A 786 -0.10 36.84 24.39
N ALA A 787 -0.09 36.22 23.19
CA ALA A 787 -1.03 35.15 22.83
C ALA A 787 -0.50 34.27 21.68
N SER A 788 0.64 33.63 21.84
CA SER A 788 0.99 32.47 20.98
C SER A 788 1.99 31.57 21.68
N GLY A 789 1.48 30.85 22.66
CA GLY A 789 2.20 29.72 23.24
C GLY A 789 1.95 28.45 22.43
N GLU A 790 3.00 27.72 22.15
CA GLU A 790 3.01 26.33 21.74
C GLU A 790 2.40 25.98 20.37
N GLN A 791 3.13 26.29 19.32
CA GLN A 791 3.08 25.47 18.10
C GLN A 791 3.42 24.02 18.44
N SER A 792 2.53 23.08 18.07
CA SER A 792 2.76 21.66 18.31
C SER A 792 4.10 21.25 17.68
N ARG A 793 4.81 20.35 18.34
CA ARG A 793 6.10 19.82 17.89
C ARG A 793 6.05 19.27 16.43
N ALA A 794 4.87 18.82 16.00
CA ALA A 794 4.60 18.31 14.66
C ALA A 794 4.55 19.41 13.60
N SER A 795 3.91 20.54 13.87
CA SER A 795 3.91 21.69 12.95
C SER A 795 5.31 22.27 12.78
N ARG A 796 6.15 22.20 13.82
CA ARG A 796 7.57 22.54 13.70
C ARG A 796 8.32 21.52 12.85
N VAL A 797 8.10 20.23 13.05
CA VAL A 797 8.75 19.18 12.24
C VAL A 797 8.32 19.27 10.78
N ILE A 798 7.05 19.55 10.48
CA ILE A 798 6.56 19.74 9.11
C ILE A 798 7.12 21.05 8.50
N ALA A 799 7.19 22.12 9.26
CA ALA A 799 7.81 23.37 8.83
C ALA A 799 9.34 23.23 8.65
N ASP A 800 10.00 22.48 9.50
CA ASP A 800 11.43 22.20 9.42
C ASP A 800 11.72 21.24 8.24
N LEU A 801 10.84 20.27 7.95
CA LEU A 801 10.93 19.41 6.77
C LEU A 801 10.73 20.21 5.46
N ALA A 802 9.79 21.14 5.44
CA ALA A 802 9.57 22.03 4.30
C ALA A 802 10.71 23.06 4.13
N ASN A 803 11.38 23.44 5.23
CA ASN A 803 12.57 24.28 5.18
C ASN A 803 13.82 23.48 4.77
N ALA A 804 13.98 22.25 5.26
CA ALA A 804 15.06 21.37 4.86
C ALA A 804 14.98 21.00 3.37
N GLU A 805 13.76 20.79 2.83
CA GLU A 805 13.57 20.59 1.39
C GLU A 805 13.96 21.83 0.56
N ARG A 806 13.70 23.03 1.07
CA ARG A 806 14.14 24.30 0.45
C ARG A 806 15.67 24.50 0.52
N ASP A 807 16.29 24.11 1.63
CA ASP A 807 17.74 24.23 1.80
C ASP A 807 18.48 23.14 0.99
N MET A 808 17.88 21.97 0.79
CA MET A 808 18.38 20.93 -0.11
C MET A 808 18.41 21.40 -1.58
N LEU A 809 17.36 22.09 -2.00
CA LEU A 809 17.30 22.67 -3.35
C LEU A 809 18.38 23.74 -3.56
N ARG A 810 18.68 24.56 -2.52
CA ARG A 810 19.75 25.56 -2.57
C ARG A 810 21.16 24.96 -2.59
N ALA A 811 21.36 23.84 -1.88
CA ALA A 811 22.66 23.16 -1.86
C ALA A 811 22.96 22.47 -3.21
N ALA A 812 21.95 21.89 -3.87
CA ALA A 812 22.10 21.30 -5.19
C ALA A 812 22.47 22.36 -6.26
N GLU A 813 21.92 23.58 -6.17
CA GLU A 813 22.25 24.69 -7.06
C GLU A 813 23.70 25.19 -6.94
N ASN A 814 24.27 25.16 -5.74
CA ASN A 814 25.66 25.59 -5.51
C ASN A 814 26.70 24.53 -5.99
N THR A 815 26.29 23.28 -6.16
CA THR A 815 27.20 22.22 -6.64
C THR A 815 27.30 22.19 -8.17
N GLU A 816 26.26 22.61 -8.89
CA GLU A 816 26.28 22.68 -10.37
C GLU A 816 27.06 23.89 -10.93
N ARG A 817 27.22 24.97 -10.16
CA ARG A 817 27.97 26.17 -10.58
C ARG A 817 29.49 25.98 -10.67
N GLY A 818 30.03 24.85 -10.24
CA GLY A 818 31.46 24.55 -10.22
C GLY A 818 31.98 23.67 -11.35
N ARG A 819 31.16 23.25 -12.32
CA ARG A 819 31.60 22.34 -13.39
C ARG A 819 31.42 22.96 -14.77
N THR A 820 32.53 23.28 -15.44
CA THR A 820 32.57 23.69 -16.85
C THR A 820 32.68 22.46 -17.75
N PRO A 821 32.08 22.49 -18.98
CA PRO A 821 32.00 21.35 -19.91
C PRO A 821 33.33 20.76 -20.39
N GLU A 822 34.42 21.51 -20.32
CA GLU A 822 35.73 21.07 -20.84
C GLU A 822 36.43 19.96 -20.06
N ARG A 823 35.95 19.60 -18.85
CA ARG A 823 36.55 18.53 -18.04
C ARG A 823 35.95 17.14 -18.28
N GLU A 824 34.75 17.06 -18.86
CA GLU A 824 34.10 15.76 -19.13
C GLU A 824 34.64 15.08 -20.41
N GLU A 825 34.98 15.84 -21.44
CA GLU A 825 35.56 15.28 -22.66
C GLU A 825 36.96 14.69 -22.47
N GLN A 826 37.76 15.26 -21.57
CA GLN A 826 39.10 14.74 -21.26
C GLN A 826 39.07 13.48 -20.38
N THR A 827 37.99 13.24 -19.64
CA THR A 827 37.86 12.05 -18.79
C THR A 827 37.35 10.87 -19.61
N LEU A 828 36.43 11.09 -20.57
CA LEU A 828 35.93 10.05 -21.47
C LEU A 828 37.03 9.54 -22.42
N THR A 829 37.85 10.42 -22.93
CA THR A 829 38.95 10.06 -23.84
C THR A 829 40.05 9.24 -23.14
N ARG A 830 40.27 9.43 -21.84
CA ARG A 830 41.25 8.65 -21.07
C ARG A 830 40.74 7.26 -20.66
N THR A 831 39.42 7.07 -20.55
CA THR A 831 38.84 5.78 -20.20
C THR A 831 38.81 4.83 -21.41
N ILE A 832 38.54 5.36 -22.61
CA ILE A 832 38.51 4.58 -23.88
C ILE A 832 39.93 4.13 -24.31
N GLN A 833 40.99 4.83 -23.91
CA GLN A 833 42.38 4.42 -24.17
C GLN A 833 42.95 3.38 -23.18
N LYS A 834 42.24 3.02 -22.10
CA LYS A 834 42.64 1.99 -21.15
C LYS A 834 41.97 0.62 -21.38
N GLU A 835 40.98 0.56 -22.26
CA GLU A 835 40.29 -0.69 -22.64
C GLU A 835 40.64 -1.18 -24.08
N ARG A 836 41.66 -0.57 -24.71
CA ARG A 836 42.36 -1.13 -25.89
C ARG A 836 43.78 -1.46 -25.42
#